data_d95967cb606b2096f5b5dd14d29bf1dd
#
_entry.id   d95967cb606b2096f5b5dd14d29bf1dd
#
_cell.length_a   1.000
_cell.length_b   1.000
_cell.length_c   1.000
_cell.angle_alpha   90.00
_cell.angle_beta   90.00
_cell.angle_gamma   90.00
#
_symmetry.space_group_name_H-M   'P 1'
#
loop_
_entity.id
_entity.type
_entity.pdbx_description
1 polymer ?
#
loop_
_entity_poly.entity_id
_entity_poly.type
_entity_poly.pdbx_seq_one_letter_code
_entity_poly.pdbx_strand_id
1 'polypeptide(L)'
;MSKLRFRVVESAFEKKATEIATMAERPSKYYGELVFNREKMFKYLPEKAYERLVDSIDNGSPLDRETANAVASGMKKWAMEKGATHYTHWFHPLTEGTAEKHDAFIEHDGKGGVLEEFEGKLLIQQEPDASSFPNGGIRNTFEARGYSAWDPSSPAFIVGDTLCIPTIFIAYTGESLDYKAPLLKALEAVNKAAVDVCHYFNPDVKKVYAYLGWEQEYFLVDEGLYAARPDLLMTGRTLMGHESSKNQQLEDHYFGAIPTRVMEFMKDLEVEALRLGIPVKTRHNEVAPNQFELAPIFEECNLANDHNLLIMALMRKISRKHGFRVLLHEKPFKGVNGSGKHNNWSLGTDTGILLMGPGKTPEDNLRFVTFVVNVLKAVYTHNALLKASISSATNAHRLGANEAPPAIISSFLGTQLSKVLEHLENSDTEDFNLAGKQGMKLDIARIPELLIDNTDRNRTSPFAFTGNRFEFRAVGSSANCAAAMLVLNAAVADQLRQFKAEVDAKIATGKDKFAAIIEVIRKDIKECKAIHFDGNGYSEEWKAEAARRGLDCETSVPLIFDAYLKDSSVRMFESTGVMTRKELEARNEVKWEMYTKKIQIEARVLGDLTMNHIIPMATKYQSSLIDNVYKMRELFPADKAAHLSSKNMEIIEDIANRTIFIKEKVDEMVNARKIANKIESEREKAIAYHDQIVPMMEAIRYHIDKLELVVDDQIWTLPKYRELLFIR
;
A
#
# COMPACT_ATOMS: atom_id res chain seq x y z
N MET A 1 4.58 31.54 -23.17
CA MET A 1 4.17 30.42 -22.30
C MET A 1 4.86 29.09 -22.63
N SER A 2 5.27 28.82 -23.89
CA SER A 2 6.17 27.69 -24.21
C SER A 2 7.45 27.66 -23.36
N LYS A 3 7.83 28.81 -22.83
CA LYS A 3 9.02 29.00 -21.99
C LYS A 3 8.99 28.30 -20.63
N LEU A 4 7.82 27.94 -20.06
CA LEU A 4 7.79 27.30 -18.75
C LEU A 4 8.32 25.86 -18.84
N ARG A 5 7.83 25.04 -19.79
CA ARG A 5 8.31 23.67 -19.99
C ARG A 5 9.84 23.64 -20.19
N PHE A 6 10.36 24.43 -21.11
CA PHE A 6 11.81 24.43 -21.41
C PHE A 6 12.65 24.94 -20.23
N ARG A 7 12.16 25.94 -19.49
CA ARG A 7 12.83 26.42 -18.27
C ARG A 7 12.92 25.34 -17.19
N VAL A 8 11.82 24.61 -16.94
CA VAL A 8 11.85 23.56 -15.91
C VAL A 8 12.68 22.36 -16.36
N VAL A 9 12.71 22.03 -17.66
CA VAL A 9 13.58 21.01 -18.22
C VAL A 9 15.06 21.42 -18.05
N GLU A 10 15.43 22.64 -18.43
CA GLU A 10 16.77 23.17 -18.26
C GLU A 10 17.19 23.20 -16.79
N SER A 11 16.33 23.76 -15.93
CA SER A 11 16.56 23.79 -14.48
C SER A 11 16.71 22.39 -13.87
N ALA A 12 15.91 21.41 -14.30
CA ALA A 12 16.02 20.04 -13.82
C ALA A 12 17.32 19.36 -14.25
N PHE A 13 17.76 19.65 -15.50
CA PHE A 13 19.01 19.10 -16.03
C PHE A 13 20.26 19.69 -15.36
N GLU A 14 20.21 20.96 -14.94
CA GLU A 14 21.32 21.64 -14.26
C GLU A 14 21.42 21.30 -12.76
N LYS A 15 20.40 20.71 -12.17
CA LYS A 15 20.40 20.37 -10.73
C LYS A 15 21.49 19.37 -10.39
N LYS A 16 22.29 19.72 -9.41
CA LYS A 16 23.29 18.84 -8.80
C LYS A 16 22.69 18.06 -7.63
N ALA A 17 23.32 16.95 -7.29
CA ALA A 17 23.00 16.21 -6.08
C ALA A 17 23.22 17.11 -4.85
N THR A 18 22.27 17.08 -3.91
CA THR A 18 22.42 17.74 -2.64
C THR A 18 23.25 16.82 -1.74
N GLU A 19 24.50 17.21 -1.51
CA GLU A 19 25.38 16.45 -0.61
C GLU A 19 24.81 16.46 0.80
N ILE A 20 24.73 15.30 1.39
CA ILE A 20 24.36 15.12 2.80
C ILE A 20 25.61 14.84 3.63
N ALA A 21 25.67 15.38 4.82
CA ALA A 21 26.72 15.03 5.77
C ALA A 21 26.56 13.53 6.09
N THR A 22 27.54 12.72 5.70
CA THR A 22 27.56 11.31 6.07
C THR A 22 27.66 11.24 7.59
N MET A 23 26.78 10.48 8.23
CA MET A 23 26.91 10.21 9.67
C MET A 23 28.26 9.56 9.90
N ALA A 24 29.07 10.18 10.77
CA ALA A 24 30.40 9.65 11.13
C ALA A 24 30.29 8.34 11.92
N GLU A 25 29.11 8.06 12.49
CA GLU A 25 28.85 6.90 13.33
C GLU A 25 28.20 5.74 12.55
N ARG A 26 28.39 4.53 13.06
CA ARG A 26 27.74 3.34 12.52
C ARG A 26 26.22 3.40 12.74
N PRO A 27 25.39 2.90 11.79
CA PRO A 27 23.93 2.89 11.92
C PRO A 27 23.41 2.38 13.27
N SER A 28 24.04 1.34 13.83
CA SER A 28 23.67 0.78 15.13
C SER A 28 23.84 1.75 16.32
N LYS A 29 24.51 2.89 16.16
CA LYS A 29 24.73 3.88 17.22
C LYS A 29 23.62 4.92 17.30
N TYR A 30 23.00 5.23 16.17
CA TYR A 30 21.89 6.20 16.12
C TYR A 30 20.53 5.56 15.83
N TYR A 31 20.47 4.23 15.64
CA TYR A 31 19.21 3.51 15.45
C TYR A 31 18.26 3.73 16.62
N GLY A 32 17.05 4.19 16.33
CA GLY A 32 16.03 4.49 17.33
C GLY A 32 16.38 5.66 18.25
N GLU A 33 17.30 6.55 17.85
CA GLU A 33 17.67 7.73 18.64
C GLU A 33 16.47 8.60 19.01
N LEU A 34 15.53 8.74 18.08
CA LEU A 34 14.31 9.55 18.22
C LEU A 34 13.07 8.72 18.61
N VAL A 35 13.26 7.55 19.19
CA VAL A 35 12.17 6.64 19.63
C VAL A 35 12.25 6.42 21.12
N PHE A 36 11.12 6.53 21.83
CA PHE A 36 11.00 6.19 23.25
C PHE A 36 10.90 4.68 23.41
N ASN A 37 12.00 4.00 23.08
CA ASN A 37 12.13 2.54 23.13
C ASN A 37 12.39 2.04 24.56
N ARG A 38 12.49 0.71 24.74
CA ARG A 38 12.70 0.09 26.07
C ARG A 38 13.93 0.62 26.81
N GLU A 39 15.02 0.96 26.11
CA GLU A 39 16.20 1.55 26.71
C GLU A 39 15.90 2.92 27.33
N LYS A 40 15.15 3.79 26.59
CA LYS A 40 14.72 5.10 27.10
C LYS A 40 13.67 4.95 28.19
N MET A 41 12.72 4.01 28.04
CA MET A 41 11.75 3.69 29.09
C MET A 41 12.47 3.33 30.39
N PHE A 42 13.43 2.43 30.33
CA PHE A 42 14.22 2.05 31.50
C PHE A 42 14.99 3.23 32.14
N LYS A 43 15.55 4.12 31.29
CA LYS A 43 16.33 5.26 31.73
C LYS A 43 15.50 6.39 32.35
N TYR A 44 14.32 6.64 31.83
CA TYR A 44 13.51 7.83 32.18
C TYR A 44 12.32 7.54 33.08
N LEU A 45 11.94 6.27 33.27
CA LEU A 45 10.82 5.89 34.12
C LEU A 45 11.30 5.35 35.47
N PRO A 46 10.51 5.57 36.55
CA PRO A 46 10.68 4.81 37.79
C PRO A 46 10.56 3.30 37.54
N GLU A 47 11.34 2.49 38.21
CA GLU A 47 11.41 1.03 38.03
C GLU A 47 10.02 0.38 37.96
N LYS A 48 9.16 0.65 38.93
CA LYS A 48 7.79 0.11 39.00
C LYS A 48 6.92 0.53 37.82
N ALA A 49 7.07 1.76 37.31
CA ALA A 49 6.32 2.23 36.14
C ALA A 49 6.85 1.57 34.84
N TYR A 50 8.17 1.37 34.76
CA TYR A 50 8.79 0.63 33.66
C TYR A 50 8.28 -0.82 33.59
N GLU A 51 8.31 -1.55 34.71
CA GLU A 51 7.82 -2.94 34.76
C GLU A 51 6.37 -3.08 34.33
N ARG A 52 5.50 -2.19 34.83
CA ARG A 52 4.07 -2.20 34.47
C ARG A 52 3.85 -1.84 33.00
N LEU A 53 4.61 -0.87 32.46
CA LEU A 53 4.52 -0.51 31.04
C LEU A 53 4.99 -1.67 30.15
N VAL A 54 6.09 -2.33 30.50
CA VAL A 54 6.59 -3.51 29.78
C VAL A 54 5.58 -4.65 29.83
N ASP A 55 4.97 -4.91 30.98
CA ASP A 55 3.92 -5.94 31.12
C ASP A 55 2.69 -5.59 30.27
N SER A 56 2.31 -4.32 30.22
CA SER A 56 1.24 -3.87 29.31
C SER A 56 1.59 -4.12 27.84
N ILE A 57 2.78 -3.78 27.42
CA ILE A 57 3.27 -3.99 26.03
C ILE A 57 3.32 -5.49 25.68
N ASP A 58 3.85 -6.29 26.58
CA ASP A 58 4.12 -7.71 26.31
C ASP A 58 2.87 -8.59 26.52
N ASN A 59 2.07 -8.31 27.54
CA ASN A 59 0.97 -9.17 27.96
C ASN A 59 -0.43 -8.53 27.82
N GLY A 60 -0.50 -7.24 27.44
CA GLY A 60 -1.78 -6.53 27.31
C GLY A 60 -2.43 -6.16 28.65
N SER A 61 -1.66 -6.12 29.74
CA SER A 61 -2.16 -5.74 31.08
C SER A 61 -2.62 -4.27 31.07
N PRO A 62 -3.74 -3.93 31.73
CA PRO A 62 -4.22 -2.56 31.77
C PRO A 62 -3.29 -1.65 32.58
N LEU A 63 -3.07 -0.43 32.09
CA LEU A 63 -2.29 0.60 32.79
C LEU A 63 -3.18 1.42 33.74
N ASP A 64 -2.73 1.62 34.97
CA ASP A 64 -3.35 2.52 35.89
C ASP A 64 -2.94 3.99 35.67
N ARG A 65 -3.69 4.91 36.26
CA ARG A 65 -3.48 6.35 36.11
C ARG A 65 -2.13 6.83 36.66
N GLU A 66 -1.66 6.22 37.75
CA GLU A 66 -0.37 6.55 38.38
C GLU A 66 0.79 6.19 37.45
N THR A 67 0.75 4.99 36.88
CA THR A 67 1.71 4.55 35.87
C THR A 67 1.68 5.44 34.63
N ALA A 68 0.51 5.81 34.14
CA ALA A 68 0.39 6.70 32.98
C ALA A 68 0.96 8.10 33.24
N ASN A 69 0.79 8.65 34.44
CA ASN A 69 1.41 9.92 34.84
C ASN A 69 2.94 9.83 34.88
N ALA A 70 3.48 8.74 35.43
CA ALA A 70 4.92 8.50 35.47
C ALA A 70 5.50 8.36 34.05
N VAL A 71 4.81 7.63 33.16
CA VAL A 71 5.20 7.47 31.75
C VAL A 71 5.18 8.81 31.02
N ALA A 72 4.10 9.59 31.15
CA ALA A 72 3.97 10.91 30.55
C ALA A 72 5.10 11.85 30.98
N SER A 73 5.41 11.90 32.27
CA SER A 73 6.49 12.71 32.82
C SER A 73 7.86 12.32 32.27
N GLY A 74 8.16 11.01 32.24
CA GLY A 74 9.43 10.49 31.69
C GLY A 74 9.56 10.71 30.20
N MET A 75 8.47 10.50 29.46
CA MET A 75 8.41 10.72 28.02
C MET A 75 8.59 12.20 27.66
N LYS A 76 7.91 13.13 28.37
CA LYS A 76 8.10 14.58 28.22
C LYS A 76 9.56 14.98 28.48
N LYS A 77 10.14 14.52 29.60
CA LYS A 77 11.53 14.82 29.93
C LYS A 77 12.49 14.40 28.81
N TRP A 78 12.35 13.18 28.32
CA TRP A 78 13.15 12.69 27.21
C TRP A 78 12.93 13.51 25.93
N ALA A 79 11.69 13.82 25.60
CA ALA A 79 11.35 14.55 24.38
C ALA A 79 11.92 15.99 24.43
N MET A 80 11.82 16.68 25.55
CA MET A 80 12.39 18.03 25.74
C MET A 80 13.92 18.01 25.67
N GLU A 81 14.61 17.01 26.23
CA GLU A 81 16.05 16.82 26.07
C GLU A 81 16.47 16.63 24.60
N LYS A 82 15.56 16.14 23.75
CA LYS A 82 15.74 16.03 22.29
C LYS A 82 15.24 17.28 21.51
N GLY A 83 14.79 18.32 22.20
CA GLY A 83 14.37 19.60 21.61
C GLY A 83 12.89 19.66 21.23
N ALA A 84 12.07 18.70 21.64
CA ALA A 84 10.63 18.76 21.42
C ALA A 84 9.99 19.85 22.28
N THR A 85 9.07 20.61 21.67
CA THR A 85 8.27 21.68 22.30
C THR A 85 6.79 21.38 22.23
N HIS A 86 6.40 20.45 21.38
CA HIS A 86 5.02 20.05 21.12
C HIS A 86 4.85 18.53 21.23
N TYR A 87 3.60 18.10 21.36
CA TYR A 87 3.20 16.71 21.26
C TYR A 87 1.94 16.58 20.39
N THR A 88 1.72 15.39 19.85
CA THR A 88 0.51 15.07 19.06
C THR A 88 0.11 13.62 19.28
N HIS A 89 -1.19 13.36 19.31
CA HIS A 89 -1.72 12.03 19.06
C HIS A 89 -1.64 11.78 17.56
N TRP A 90 -0.95 10.71 17.18
CA TRP A 90 -0.69 10.32 15.80
C TRP A 90 -1.49 9.06 15.48
N PHE A 91 -2.40 9.13 14.50
CA PHE A 91 -3.31 8.03 14.17
C PHE A 91 -3.56 7.90 12.66
N HIS A 92 -4.21 6.79 12.25
CA HIS A 92 -4.47 6.39 10.87
C HIS A 92 -5.95 6.59 10.51
N PRO A 93 -6.39 7.74 10.02
CA PRO A 93 -7.78 7.96 9.64
C PRO A 93 -8.23 7.02 8.51
N LEU A 94 -9.53 6.91 8.26
CA LEU A 94 -10.07 6.12 7.13
C LEU A 94 -9.69 6.70 5.76
N THR A 95 -9.29 7.95 5.70
CA THR A 95 -8.59 8.54 4.56
C THR A 95 -7.13 8.10 4.54
N GLU A 96 -6.45 8.25 3.41
CA GLU A 96 -5.04 7.88 3.31
C GLU A 96 -4.13 8.82 4.13
N GLY A 97 -3.04 8.26 4.66
CA GLY A 97 -2.04 9.00 5.43
C GLY A 97 -2.26 8.94 6.94
N THR A 98 -1.74 9.92 7.63
CA THR A 98 -1.78 10.06 9.10
C THR A 98 -2.42 11.38 9.50
N ALA A 99 -2.93 11.44 10.71
CA ALA A 99 -3.55 12.63 11.28
C ALA A 99 -2.79 13.07 12.53
N GLU A 100 -2.61 14.39 12.67
CA GLU A 100 -1.85 15.04 13.70
C GLU A 100 -2.51 16.37 14.10
N LYS A 101 -2.47 16.70 15.40
CA LYS A 101 -2.80 18.01 15.94
C LYS A 101 -1.77 18.37 17.00
N HIS A 102 -0.89 19.31 16.71
CA HIS A 102 0.24 19.65 17.57
C HIS A 102 -0.18 20.60 18.67
N ASP A 103 -0.11 20.15 19.92
CA ASP A 103 -0.31 20.95 21.11
C ASP A 103 1.06 21.22 21.79
N ALA A 104 1.30 22.47 22.22
CA ALA A 104 2.51 22.79 22.94
C ALA A 104 2.48 22.22 24.36
N PHE A 105 3.65 21.93 24.94
CA PHE A 105 3.76 21.55 26.35
C PHE A 105 3.52 22.73 27.33
N ILE A 106 2.82 23.77 26.93
CA ILE A 106 2.65 25.00 27.72
C ILE A 106 1.36 24.96 28.51
N GLU A 107 1.47 25.18 29.84
CA GLU A 107 0.35 25.43 30.74
C GLU A 107 0.61 26.67 31.60
N HIS A 108 -0.45 27.26 32.14
CA HIS A 108 -0.34 28.40 33.03
C HIS A 108 0.16 27.99 34.43
N ASP A 109 1.14 28.69 34.99
CA ASP A 109 1.64 28.48 36.35
C ASP A 109 0.73 29.05 37.45
N GLY A 110 -0.38 29.67 37.07
CA GLY A 110 -1.31 30.35 37.98
C GLY A 110 -0.79 31.68 38.58
N LYS A 111 0.43 32.11 38.20
CA LYS A 111 1.09 33.32 38.72
C LYS A 111 1.43 34.32 37.64
N GLY A 112 0.91 34.17 36.45
CA GLY A 112 1.15 35.01 35.27
C GLY A 112 2.32 34.55 34.39
N GLY A 113 2.91 33.42 34.68
CA GLY A 113 3.90 32.73 33.87
C GLY A 113 3.34 31.46 33.23
N VAL A 114 4.23 30.68 32.59
CA VAL A 114 3.93 29.37 31.99
C VAL A 114 4.94 28.35 32.47
N LEU A 115 4.51 27.09 32.42
CA LEU A 115 5.36 25.93 32.69
C LEU A 115 5.11 24.86 31.61
N GLU A 116 6.04 23.94 31.44
CA GLU A 116 5.87 22.80 30.55
C GLU A 116 5.21 21.64 31.31
N GLU A 117 4.01 21.26 30.85
CA GLU A 117 3.25 20.17 31.45
C GLU A 117 2.78 19.15 30.40
N PHE A 118 2.81 17.88 30.78
CA PHE A 118 2.23 16.78 30.02
C PHE A 118 1.85 15.68 30.99
N GLU A 119 0.56 15.55 31.26
CA GLU A 119 0.01 14.60 32.22
C GLU A 119 -0.42 13.27 31.56
N GLY A 120 -0.54 12.24 32.36
CA GLY A 120 -1.02 10.93 31.90
C GLY A 120 -2.39 10.94 31.24
N LYS A 121 -3.29 11.86 31.63
CA LYS A 121 -4.58 12.03 30.95
C LYS A 121 -4.41 12.44 29.49
N LEU A 122 -3.44 13.31 29.18
CA LEU A 122 -3.13 13.79 27.82
C LEU A 122 -2.39 12.72 27.00
N LEU A 123 -1.62 11.86 27.67
CA LEU A 123 -1.01 10.68 27.05
C LEU A 123 -2.06 9.63 26.67
N ILE A 124 -2.96 9.28 27.59
CA ILE A 124 -3.92 8.19 27.40
C ILE A 124 -5.00 8.55 26.38
N GLN A 125 -5.53 9.78 26.43
CA GLN A 125 -6.74 10.14 25.68
C GLN A 125 -6.75 11.62 25.31
N GLN A 126 -7.22 11.88 24.09
CA GLN A 126 -7.64 13.22 23.66
C GLN A 126 -8.99 13.15 22.94
N GLU A 127 -9.63 14.31 22.80
CA GLU A 127 -10.91 14.47 22.11
C GLU A 127 -10.75 15.39 20.88
N PRO A 128 -10.12 14.90 19.79
CA PRO A 128 -9.93 15.74 18.61
C PRO A 128 -11.26 16.06 17.93
N ASP A 129 -11.36 17.25 17.32
CA ASP A 129 -12.42 17.56 16.37
C ASP A 129 -12.23 16.69 15.12
N ALA A 130 -13.20 15.84 14.87
CA ALA A 130 -13.18 14.87 13.78
C ALA A 130 -14.24 15.16 12.72
N SER A 131 -14.82 16.38 12.69
CA SER A 131 -15.89 16.75 11.75
C SER A 131 -15.49 16.63 10.29
N SER A 132 -14.21 16.80 9.97
CA SER A 132 -13.66 16.66 8.61
C SER A 132 -13.29 15.22 8.22
N PHE A 133 -13.27 14.26 9.17
CA PHE A 133 -12.99 12.86 8.86
C PHE A 133 -14.26 12.12 8.41
N PRO A 134 -14.18 11.31 7.33
CA PRO A 134 -15.30 10.48 6.91
C PRO A 134 -15.59 9.41 7.97
N ASN A 135 -16.88 9.18 8.24
CA ASN A 135 -17.33 8.23 9.25
C ASN A 135 -18.44 7.28 8.81
N GLY A 136 -18.89 7.36 7.55
CA GLY A 136 -19.95 6.50 7.02
C GLY A 136 -21.27 6.54 7.81
N GLY A 137 -21.60 7.68 8.43
CA GLY A 137 -22.84 7.85 9.20
C GLY A 137 -22.78 7.33 10.65
N ILE A 138 -21.64 6.83 11.13
CA ILE A 138 -21.48 6.43 12.54
C ILE A 138 -21.71 7.61 13.47
N ARG A 139 -21.19 8.80 13.10
CA ARG A 139 -21.35 10.04 13.85
C ARG A 139 -22.36 10.96 13.17
N ASN A 140 -23.21 11.58 13.96
CA ASN A 140 -24.01 12.72 13.50
C ASN A 140 -23.16 14.00 13.48
N THR A 141 -23.63 15.03 12.78
CA THR A 141 -22.97 16.34 12.72
C THR A 141 -22.80 17.00 14.10
N PHE A 142 -23.65 16.65 15.08
CA PHE A 142 -23.56 17.12 16.46
C PHE A 142 -22.42 16.48 17.24
N GLU A 143 -22.00 15.27 16.86
CA GLU A 143 -20.92 14.50 17.48
C GLU A 143 -19.63 14.67 16.66
N ALA A 144 -19.19 15.92 16.51
CA ALA A 144 -18.00 16.25 15.74
C ALA A 144 -16.70 15.74 16.35
N ARG A 145 -16.71 15.21 17.58
CA ARG A 145 -15.56 14.69 18.30
C ARG A 145 -15.58 13.16 18.38
N GLY A 146 -14.40 12.59 18.47
CA GLY A 146 -14.16 11.20 18.87
C GLY A 146 -13.09 11.16 19.95
N TYR A 147 -12.65 9.97 20.29
CA TYR A 147 -11.50 9.77 21.17
C TYR A 147 -10.30 9.26 20.39
N SER A 148 -9.13 9.86 20.61
CA SER A 148 -7.87 9.20 20.35
C SER A 148 -7.35 8.56 21.63
N ALA A 149 -6.90 7.31 21.57
CA ALA A 149 -6.42 6.58 22.73
C ALA A 149 -5.04 5.97 22.46
N TRP A 150 -4.13 6.17 23.41
CA TRP A 150 -2.75 5.71 23.32
C TRP A 150 -2.65 4.18 23.09
N ASP A 151 -1.79 3.80 22.14
CA ASP A 151 -1.35 2.41 21.94
C ASP A 151 0.06 2.22 22.52
N PRO A 152 0.21 1.64 23.71
CA PRO A 152 1.52 1.43 24.31
C PRO A 152 2.37 0.38 23.57
N SER A 153 1.79 -0.46 22.72
CA SER A 153 2.52 -1.45 21.93
C SER A 153 3.33 -0.84 20.78
N SER A 154 3.06 0.42 20.44
CA SER A 154 3.81 1.19 19.45
C SER A 154 4.55 2.35 20.14
N PRO A 155 5.90 2.39 20.08
CA PRO A 155 6.66 3.38 20.82
C PRO A 155 6.44 4.80 20.27
N ALA A 156 6.35 5.79 21.17
CA ALA A 156 6.34 7.20 20.78
C ALA A 156 7.68 7.62 20.16
N PHE A 157 7.63 8.60 19.25
CA PHE A 157 8.80 9.04 18.49
C PHE A 157 8.78 10.57 18.31
N ILE A 158 9.92 11.15 17.90
CA ILE A 158 10.02 12.59 17.66
C ILE A 158 10.27 12.88 16.19
N VAL A 159 9.41 13.72 15.61
CA VAL A 159 9.60 14.27 14.25
C VAL A 159 9.71 15.79 14.34
N GLY A 160 10.87 16.33 13.96
CA GLY A 160 11.13 17.77 14.13
C GLY A 160 11.16 18.15 15.61
N ASP A 161 10.27 19.03 16.03
CA ASP A 161 10.12 19.52 17.41
C ASP A 161 8.89 18.91 18.14
N THR A 162 8.33 17.84 17.62
CA THR A 162 7.06 17.26 18.10
C THR A 162 7.21 15.82 18.53
N LEU A 163 6.76 15.52 19.75
CA LEU A 163 6.56 14.16 20.26
C LEU A 163 5.28 13.57 19.66
N CYS A 164 5.43 12.56 18.82
CA CYS A 164 4.32 11.83 18.19
C CYS A 164 3.98 10.58 19.02
N ILE A 165 2.73 10.45 19.42
CA ILE A 165 2.22 9.36 20.25
C ILE A 165 1.27 8.52 19.41
N PRO A 166 1.62 7.26 19.06
CA PRO A 166 0.73 6.38 18.30
C PRO A 166 -0.57 6.10 19.05
N THR A 167 -1.70 6.30 18.38
CA THR A 167 -3.03 6.15 18.98
C THR A 167 -4.00 5.46 18.03
N ILE A 168 -5.06 4.89 18.60
CA ILE A 168 -6.27 4.54 17.87
C ILE A 168 -7.22 5.74 17.87
N PHE A 169 -8.18 5.74 16.94
CA PHE A 169 -9.25 6.75 16.88
C PHE A 169 -10.61 6.08 16.80
N ILE A 170 -11.48 6.40 17.76
CA ILE A 170 -12.81 5.80 17.94
C ILE A 170 -13.90 6.85 18.10
N ALA A 171 -15.14 6.50 17.75
CA ALA A 171 -16.33 7.29 18.04
C ALA A 171 -16.66 7.29 19.54
N TYR A 172 -17.50 8.22 20.01
CA TYR A 172 -18.01 8.23 21.39
C TYR A 172 -18.71 6.94 21.80
N THR A 173 -19.29 6.25 20.85
CA THR A 173 -19.99 4.97 21.03
C THR A 173 -19.08 3.75 20.94
N GLY A 174 -17.78 3.94 20.67
CA GLY A 174 -16.75 2.91 20.69
C GLY A 174 -16.41 2.28 19.35
N GLU A 175 -17.12 2.62 18.28
CA GLU A 175 -16.79 2.12 16.93
C GLU A 175 -15.47 2.71 16.45
N SER A 176 -14.64 1.90 15.79
CA SER A 176 -13.37 2.34 15.24
C SER A 176 -13.55 3.21 13.99
N LEU A 177 -12.87 4.35 13.97
CA LEU A 177 -12.86 5.33 12.89
C LEU A 177 -11.49 5.42 12.19
N ASP A 178 -10.63 4.43 12.45
CA ASP A 178 -9.26 4.34 11.92
C ASP A 178 -8.96 2.94 11.37
N TYR A 179 -7.73 2.72 10.91
CA TYR A 179 -7.26 1.40 10.50
C TYR A 179 -6.55 0.64 11.62
N LYS A 180 -6.02 1.32 12.63
CA LYS A 180 -5.18 0.72 13.68
C LYS A 180 -6.00 -0.11 14.66
N ALA A 181 -7.13 0.40 15.14
CA ALA A 181 -7.95 -0.32 16.10
C ALA A 181 -8.43 -1.69 15.60
N PRO A 182 -8.99 -1.84 14.38
CA PRO A 182 -9.35 -3.16 13.88
C PRO A 182 -8.13 -4.03 13.55
N LEU A 183 -6.98 -3.45 13.17
CA LEU A 183 -5.74 -4.21 13.01
C LEU A 183 -5.32 -4.85 14.33
N LEU A 184 -5.26 -4.09 15.42
CA LEU A 184 -4.90 -4.61 16.75
C LEU A 184 -5.85 -5.73 17.19
N LYS A 185 -7.17 -5.58 16.96
CA LYS A 185 -8.15 -6.63 17.24
C LYS A 185 -7.90 -7.90 16.40
N ALA A 186 -7.57 -7.75 15.13
CA ALA A 186 -7.26 -8.88 14.23
C ALA A 186 -5.98 -9.61 14.63
N LEU A 187 -4.95 -8.86 15.06
CA LEU A 187 -3.69 -9.41 15.55
C LEU A 187 -3.91 -10.21 16.86
N GLU A 188 -4.74 -9.71 17.76
CA GLU A 188 -5.08 -10.44 18.98
C GLU A 188 -5.93 -11.68 18.68
N ALA A 189 -6.85 -11.61 17.71
CA ALA A 189 -7.65 -12.76 17.29
C ALA A 189 -6.77 -13.88 16.70
N VAL A 190 -5.82 -13.54 15.81
CA VAL A 190 -4.92 -14.55 15.24
C VAL A 190 -3.93 -15.09 16.26
N ASN A 191 -3.44 -14.25 17.18
CA ASN A 191 -2.63 -14.69 18.31
C ASN A 191 -3.32 -15.81 19.09
N LYS A 192 -4.53 -15.57 19.61
CA LYS A 192 -5.30 -16.55 20.37
C LYS A 192 -5.55 -17.85 19.60
N ALA A 193 -6.05 -17.73 18.37
CA ALA A 193 -6.37 -18.89 17.55
C ALA A 193 -5.12 -19.72 17.19
N ALA A 194 -3.99 -19.05 16.92
CA ALA A 194 -2.75 -19.72 16.58
C ALA A 194 -2.09 -20.39 17.80
N VAL A 195 -2.14 -19.77 18.99
CA VAL A 195 -1.67 -20.39 20.25
C VAL A 195 -2.43 -21.68 20.52
N ASP A 196 -3.77 -21.66 20.39
CA ASP A 196 -4.61 -22.84 20.61
C ASP A 196 -4.23 -24.00 19.66
N VAL A 197 -3.88 -23.72 18.41
CA VAL A 197 -3.41 -24.74 17.47
C VAL A 197 -1.95 -25.16 17.76
N CYS A 198 -1.10 -24.22 18.16
CA CYS A 198 0.28 -24.52 18.55
C CYS A 198 0.35 -25.53 19.71
N HIS A 199 -0.62 -25.51 20.63
CA HIS A 199 -0.65 -26.43 21.78
C HIS A 199 -0.80 -27.91 21.38
N TYR A 200 -1.18 -28.24 20.16
CA TYR A 200 -1.06 -29.62 19.66
C TYR A 200 0.38 -30.09 19.51
N PHE A 201 1.32 -29.17 19.28
CA PHE A 201 2.73 -29.43 18.98
C PHE A 201 3.66 -28.99 20.12
N ASN A 202 3.41 -27.82 20.70
CA ASN A 202 4.22 -27.28 21.79
C ASN A 202 3.31 -26.54 22.80
N PRO A 203 3.08 -27.08 24.01
CA PRO A 203 2.26 -26.45 25.04
C PRO A 203 2.91 -25.24 25.71
N ASP A 204 4.19 -24.99 25.50
CA ASP A 204 4.92 -23.87 26.11
C ASP A 204 4.69 -22.53 25.34
N VAL A 205 4.11 -22.58 24.16
CA VAL A 205 3.77 -21.38 23.39
C VAL A 205 2.69 -20.60 24.10
N LYS A 206 2.98 -19.34 24.44
CA LYS A 206 2.02 -18.42 25.09
C LYS A 206 1.56 -17.32 24.17
N LYS A 207 2.35 -16.99 23.14
CA LYS A 207 2.04 -15.90 22.22
C LYS A 207 2.50 -16.24 20.81
N VAL A 208 1.68 -15.84 19.83
CA VAL A 208 2.01 -15.88 18.41
C VAL A 208 1.94 -14.48 17.84
N TYR A 209 3.02 -14.04 17.23
CA TYR A 209 3.12 -12.75 16.56
C TYR A 209 2.86 -12.91 15.07
N ALA A 210 2.08 -12.01 14.50
CA ALA A 210 2.08 -11.80 13.06
C ALA A 210 3.17 -10.79 12.70
N TYR A 211 4.00 -11.14 11.73
CA TYR A 211 5.09 -10.31 11.22
C TYR A 211 4.75 -9.75 9.86
N LEU A 212 5.22 -8.55 9.59
CA LEU A 212 5.08 -7.86 8.32
C LEU A 212 6.43 -7.27 7.89
N GLY A 213 6.85 -7.60 6.66
CA GLY A 213 7.91 -6.90 5.95
C GLY A 213 7.31 -6.29 4.69
N TRP A 214 7.19 -4.98 4.66
CA TRP A 214 6.67 -4.27 3.49
C TRP A 214 7.79 -3.91 2.51
N GLU A 215 7.47 -3.90 1.21
CA GLU A 215 8.35 -3.44 0.14
C GLU A 215 7.69 -2.23 -0.50
N GLN A 216 8.23 -1.03 -0.28
CA GLN A 216 7.65 0.22 -0.75
C GLN A 216 8.26 0.61 -2.08
N GLU A 217 7.52 0.42 -3.17
CA GLU A 217 7.84 0.98 -4.46
C GLU A 217 7.33 2.41 -4.59
N TYR A 218 8.04 3.24 -5.37
CA TYR A 218 7.69 4.64 -5.60
C TYR A 218 8.38 5.20 -6.84
N PHE A 219 7.82 6.30 -7.39
CA PHE A 219 8.48 7.09 -8.42
C PHE A 219 9.02 8.40 -7.85
N LEU A 220 10.09 8.90 -8.45
CA LEU A 220 10.58 10.25 -8.22
C LEU A 220 10.46 11.07 -9.51
N VAL A 221 10.01 12.32 -9.37
CA VAL A 221 9.95 13.29 -10.46
C VAL A 221 10.61 14.57 -9.99
N ASP A 222 11.38 15.24 -10.86
CA ASP A 222 11.93 16.56 -10.55
C ASP A 222 10.83 17.54 -10.16
N GLU A 223 11.04 18.30 -9.07
CA GLU A 223 10.02 19.17 -8.49
C GLU A 223 9.50 20.22 -9.50
N GLY A 224 10.37 20.75 -10.35
CA GLY A 224 9.97 21.71 -11.38
C GLY A 224 9.08 21.09 -12.45
N LEU A 225 9.44 19.89 -12.90
CA LEU A 225 8.63 19.12 -13.86
C LEU A 225 7.28 18.71 -13.28
N TYR A 226 7.26 18.27 -12.02
CA TYR A 226 6.04 17.96 -11.30
C TYR A 226 5.11 19.18 -11.20
N ALA A 227 5.65 20.35 -10.81
CA ALA A 227 4.86 21.58 -10.69
C ALA A 227 4.31 22.09 -12.02
N ALA A 228 4.97 21.78 -13.14
CA ALA A 228 4.50 22.11 -14.48
C ALA A 228 3.42 21.16 -15.04
N ARG A 229 3.02 20.13 -14.27
CA ARG A 229 2.00 19.14 -14.62
C ARG A 229 0.83 19.19 -13.61
N PRO A 230 -0.25 19.95 -13.90
CA PRO A 230 -1.40 20.06 -13.01
C PRO A 230 -2.04 18.72 -12.62
N ASP A 231 -2.04 17.74 -13.51
CA ASP A 231 -2.52 16.38 -13.21
C ASP A 231 -1.67 15.67 -12.14
N LEU A 232 -0.33 15.70 -12.25
CA LEU A 232 0.54 15.15 -11.21
C LEU A 232 0.34 15.87 -9.87
N LEU A 233 0.23 17.20 -9.91
CA LEU A 233 0.06 18.03 -8.71
C LEU A 233 -1.25 17.70 -7.97
N MET A 234 -2.36 17.51 -8.70
CA MET A 234 -3.70 17.38 -8.13
C MET A 234 -4.13 15.93 -7.89
N THR A 235 -3.57 14.96 -8.63
CA THR A 235 -4.02 13.57 -8.59
C THR A 235 -2.91 12.56 -8.28
N GLY A 236 -1.65 12.97 -8.34
CA GLY A 236 -0.50 12.07 -8.17
C GLY A 236 -0.21 11.18 -9.38
N ARG A 237 -1.00 11.30 -10.46
CA ARG A 237 -0.79 10.57 -11.73
C ARG A 237 -0.95 11.47 -12.95
N THR A 238 -0.43 11.03 -14.09
CA THR A 238 -0.67 11.68 -15.38
C THR A 238 -2.02 11.28 -15.94
N LEU A 239 -2.87 12.27 -16.26
CA LEU A 239 -4.17 12.07 -16.91
C LEU A 239 -4.06 12.12 -18.44
N MET A 240 -2.90 12.51 -18.95
CA MET A 240 -2.53 12.50 -20.35
C MET A 240 -1.02 12.30 -20.49
N GLY A 241 -0.57 11.90 -21.66
CA GLY A 241 0.83 11.71 -22.01
C GLY A 241 1.03 10.48 -22.87
N HIS A 242 1.65 10.70 -24.04
CA HIS A 242 2.02 9.63 -24.94
C HIS A 242 3.27 8.92 -24.39
N GLU A 243 3.32 7.62 -24.61
CA GLU A 243 4.49 6.79 -24.28
C GLU A 243 5.77 7.32 -24.95
N SER A 244 6.86 7.31 -24.20
CA SER A 244 8.17 7.75 -24.70
C SER A 244 8.73 6.73 -25.68
N SER A 245 9.55 7.19 -26.67
CA SER A 245 10.23 6.32 -27.64
C SER A 245 11.17 5.31 -26.98
N LYS A 246 11.90 5.73 -25.94
CA LYS A 246 12.56 4.85 -24.98
C LYS A 246 11.61 4.67 -23.80
N ASN A 247 11.40 3.42 -23.39
CA ASN A 247 10.56 3.05 -22.28
C ASN A 247 11.41 2.29 -21.23
N GLN A 248 10.89 1.27 -20.57
CA GLN A 248 11.62 0.40 -19.67
C GLN A 248 12.37 -0.72 -20.44
N GLN A 249 13.40 -0.33 -21.20
CA GLN A 249 14.13 -1.18 -22.14
C GLN A 249 15.64 -1.04 -21.93
N LEU A 250 16.36 -2.13 -22.15
CA LEU A 250 17.83 -2.20 -22.17
C LEU A 250 18.47 -1.79 -20.82
N GLU A 251 18.76 -0.50 -20.63
CA GLU A 251 19.52 0.03 -19.49
C GLU A 251 18.66 0.32 -18.26
N ASP A 252 17.36 0.54 -18.45
CA ASP A 252 16.42 0.77 -17.35
C ASP A 252 15.93 -0.60 -16.84
N HIS A 253 16.43 -1.02 -15.70
CA HIS A 253 16.13 -2.31 -15.11
C HIS A 253 16.42 -2.33 -13.60
N TYR A 254 15.86 -3.33 -12.94
CA TYR A 254 15.92 -3.57 -11.51
C TYR A 254 17.32 -3.45 -10.86
N PHE A 255 18.37 -3.92 -11.52
CA PHE A 255 19.75 -3.92 -11.03
C PHE A 255 20.61 -2.80 -11.62
N GLY A 256 20.03 -1.79 -12.24
CA GLY A 256 20.76 -0.63 -12.76
C GLY A 256 21.44 0.18 -11.67
N ALA A 257 22.47 0.95 -12.06
CA ALA A 257 23.11 1.87 -11.13
C ALA A 257 22.12 2.97 -10.70
N ILE A 258 22.03 3.22 -9.39
CA ILE A 258 21.17 4.27 -8.86
C ILE A 258 21.75 5.64 -9.25
N PRO A 259 20.96 6.54 -9.88
CA PRO A 259 21.43 7.88 -10.23
C PRO A 259 21.91 8.68 -9.01
N THR A 260 22.95 9.48 -9.15
CA THR A 260 23.63 10.16 -8.04
C THR A 260 22.68 11.02 -7.20
N ARG A 261 21.82 11.83 -7.83
CA ARG A 261 20.83 12.65 -7.09
C ARG A 261 19.87 11.79 -6.26
N VAL A 262 19.42 10.68 -6.83
CA VAL A 262 18.53 9.72 -6.16
C VAL A 262 19.24 9.02 -5.01
N MET A 263 20.51 8.65 -5.20
CA MET A 263 21.33 8.04 -4.16
C MET A 263 21.46 8.95 -2.94
N GLU A 264 21.68 10.25 -3.11
CA GLU A 264 21.76 11.20 -2.00
C GLU A 264 20.40 11.35 -1.27
N PHE A 265 19.30 11.37 -2.01
CA PHE A 265 17.96 11.31 -1.41
C PHE A 265 17.76 10.02 -0.59
N MET A 266 18.12 8.85 -1.14
CA MET A 266 17.97 7.58 -0.45
C MET A 266 18.81 7.51 0.83
N LYS A 267 20.04 8.02 0.82
CA LYS A 267 20.91 8.10 2.01
C LYS A 267 20.29 8.96 3.11
N ASP A 268 19.78 10.15 2.75
CA ASP A 268 19.15 11.07 3.71
C ASP A 268 17.90 10.43 4.33
N LEU A 269 17.09 9.79 3.50
CA LEU A 269 15.90 9.04 3.93
C LEU A 269 16.26 7.88 4.88
N GLU A 270 17.30 7.12 4.58
CA GLU A 270 17.76 6.01 5.44
C GLU A 270 18.24 6.50 6.80
N VAL A 271 19.00 7.59 6.85
CA VAL A 271 19.47 8.15 8.12
C VAL A 271 18.29 8.55 9.01
N GLU A 272 17.34 9.32 8.47
CA GLU A 272 16.17 9.73 9.25
C GLU A 272 15.28 8.55 9.64
N ALA A 273 15.10 7.56 8.75
CA ALA A 273 14.36 6.34 9.03
C ALA A 273 14.99 5.55 10.18
N LEU A 274 16.31 5.33 10.15
CA LEU A 274 17.03 4.61 11.20
C LEU A 274 16.99 5.34 12.55
N ARG A 275 17.07 6.66 12.56
CA ARG A 275 16.91 7.46 13.79
C ARG A 275 15.52 7.29 14.40
N LEU A 276 14.50 7.11 13.56
CA LEU A 276 13.11 6.83 13.95
C LEU A 276 12.83 5.34 14.19
N GLY A 277 13.85 4.50 14.23
CA GLY A 277 13.73 3.07 14.53
C GLY A 277 13.16 2.24 13.39
N ILE A 278 13.03 2.78 12.19
CA ILE A 278 12.59 2.03 11.01
C ILE A 278 13.80 1.25 10.47
N PRO A 279 13.79 -0.10 10.49
CA PRO A 279 14.96 -0.91 10.15
C PRO A 279 15.17 -1.07 8.64
N VAL A 280 15.35 0.04 7.93
CA VAL A 280 15.57 0.04 6.48
C VAL A 280 16.79 -0.78 6.14
N LYS A 281 16.69 -1.64 5.12
CA LYS A 281 17.76 -2.56 4.76
C LYS A 281 18.14 -2.51 3.29
N THR A 282 17.18 -2.38 2.39
CA THR A 282 17.41 -2.52 0.95
C THR A 282 16.89 -1.30 0.21
N ARG A 283 17.66 -0.83 -0.75
CA ARG A 283 17.28 0.21 -1.72
C ARG A 283 17.81 -0.18 -3.10
N HIS A 284 17.03 0.01 -4.13
CA HIS A 284 17.42 -0.28 -5.52
C HIS A 284 16.52 0.44 -6.53
N ASN A 285 16.91 0.38 -7.80
CA ASN A 285 16.01 0.73 -8.89
C ASN A 285 14.93 -0.31 -9.06
N GLU A 286 13.74 0.14 -9.47
CA GLU A 286 12.71 -0.71 -10.03
C GLU A 286 12.77 -0.75 -11.56
N VAL A 287 11.89 -1.54 -12.18
CA VAL A 287 11.93 -1.82 -13.63
C VAL A 287 11.65 -0.58 -14.48
N ALA A 288 10.71 0.29 -14.06
CA ALA A 288 10.39 1.50 -14.79
C ALA A 288 11.44 2.60 -14.57
N PRO A 289 11.68 3.46 -15.59
CA PRO A 289 12.52 4.66 -15.41
C PRO A 289 11.97 5.54 -14.26
N ASN A 290 12.86 6.05 -13.42
CA ASN A 290 12.52 6.83 -12.23
C ASN A 290 11.66 6.11 -11.19
N GLN A 291 11.60 4.79 -11.22
CA GLN A 291 10.97 3.94 -10.21
C GLN A 291 12.03 3.30 -9.32
N PHE A 292 11.74 3.25 -8.02
CA PHE A 292 12.66 2.79 -6.99
C PHE A 292 11.90 2.03 -5.91
N GLU A 293 12.63 1.25 -5.11
CA GLU A 293 12.08 0.50 -3.98
C GLU A 293 12.93 0.67 -2.72
N LEU A 294 12.24 0.63 -1.60
CA LEU A 294 12.80 0.58 -0.26
C LEU A 294 12.13 -0.55 0.54
N ALA A 295 12.93 -1.40 1.18
CA ALA A 295 12.43 -2.47 2.01
C ALA A 295 13.14 -2.53 3.38
N PRO A 296 12.41 -2.70 4.50
CA PRO A 296 12.97 -2.88 5.84
C PRO A 296 13.21 -4.36 6.17
N ILE A 297 13.84 -4.61 7.32
CA ILE A 297 13.70 -5.88 8.01
C ILE A 297 12.24 -5.98 8.53
N PHE A 298 11.65 -7.17 8.48
CA PHE A 298 10.30 -7.39 8.99
C PHE A 298 10.19 -7.17 10.51
N GLU A 299 9.04 -6.71 10.95
CA GLU A 299 8.74 -6.44 12.35
C GLU A 299 7.37 -7.01 12.73
N GLU A 300 6.98 -6.87 13.99
CA GLU A 300 5.59 -7.12 14.40
C GLU A 300 4.64 -6.24 13.56
N CYS A 301 3.51 -6.81 13.16
CA CYS A 301 2.66 -6.25 12.09
C CYS A 301 2.13 -4.84 12.40
N ASN A 302 1.75 -4.54 13.64
CA ASN A 302 1.28 -3.21 14.02
C ASN A 302 2.41 -2.17 13.91
N LEU A 303 3.57 -2.48 14.47
CA LEU A 303 4.75 -1.60 14.40
C LEU A 303 5.23 -1.42 12.95
N ALA A 304 5.29 -2.50 12.18
CA ALA A 304 5.66 -2.44 10.76
C ALA A 304 4.72 -1.54 9.96
N ASN A 305 3.42 -1.56 10.27
CA ASN A 305 2.44 -0.69 9.62
C ASN A 305 2.63 0.78 9.99
N ASP A 306 2.89 1.09 11.26
CA ASP A 306 3.21 2.46 11.70
C ASP A 306 4.48 2.97 11.00
N HIS A 307 5.52 2.15 10.95
CA HIS A 307 6.77 2.47 10.24
C HIS A 307 6.56 2.70 8.74
N ASN A 308 5.67 1.95 8.09
CA ASN A 308 5.36 2.19 6.68
C ASN A 308 4.68 3.55 6.47
N LEU A 309 3.73 3.93 7.30
CA LEU A 309 3.09 5.24 7.17
C LEU A 309 4.06 6.38 7.47
N LEU A 310 4.92 6.20 8.45
CA LEU A 310 5.96 7.16 8.80
C LEU A 310 6.97 7.33 7.66
N ILE A 311 7.46 6.24 7.05
CA ILE A 311 8.39 6.34 5.91
C ILE A 311 7.76 7.03 4.71
N MET A 312 6.47 6.79 4.44
CA MET A 312 5.75 7.50 3.36
C MET A 312 5.70 9.02 3.62
N ALA A 313 5.51 9.44 4.87
CA ALA A 313 5.55 10.85 5.25
C ALA A 313 6.97 11.43 5.11
N LEU A 314 8.00 10.71 5.56
CA LEU A 314 9.40 11.08 5.41
C LEU A 314 9.82 11.20 3.93
N MET A 315 9.41 10.27 3.09
CA MET A 315 9.66 10.32 1.64
C MET A 315 9.15 11.63 1.03
N ARG A 316 7.91 12.04 1.39
CA ARG A 316 7.32 13.30 0.91
C ARG A 316 8.10 14.53 1.39
N LYS A 317 8.58 14.51 2.63
CA LYS A 317 9.34 15.62 3.23
C LYS A 317 10.76 15.70 2.66
N ILE A 318 11.48 14.59 2.64
CA ILE A 318 12.89 14.55 2.28
C ILE A 318 13.09 14.69 0.75
N SER A 319 12.21 14.12 -0.07
CA SER A 319 12.30 14.28 -1.53
C SER A 319 12.34 15.75 -1.96
N ARG A 320 11.58 16.62 -1.28
CA ARG A 320 11.58 18.07 -1.56
C ARG A 320 12.94 18.72 -1.28
N LYS A 321 13.62 18.31 -0.21
CA LYS A 321 14.97 18.79 0.13
C LYS A 321 15.96 18.50 -1.00
N HIS A 322 15.76 17.37 -1.72
CA HIS A 322 16.59 16.96 -2.85
C HIS A 322 16.04 17.42 -4.22
N GLY A 323 15.05 18.31 -4.22
CA GLY A 323 14.45 18.84 -5.44
C GLY A 323 13.64 17.81 -6.23
N PHE A 324 13.12 16.80 -5.55
CA PHE A 324 12.20 15.79 -6.09
C PHE A 324 10.82 15.87 -5.46
N ARG A 325 9.87 15.20 -6.13
CA ARG A 325 8.58 14.79 -5.57
C ARG A 325 8.45 13.29 -5.68
N VAL A 326 8.09 12.65 -4.57
CA VAL A 326 7.75 11.24 -4.55
C VAL A 326 6.31 11.06 -5.03
N LEU A 327 6.10 10.09 -5.91
CA LEU A 327 4.77 9.64 -6.33
C LEU A 327 4.53 8.26 -5.73
N LEU A 328 3.50 8.17 -4.89
CA LEU A 328 3.05 6.92 -4.27
C LEU A 328 1.79 6.36 -4.94
N HIS A 329 1.26 7.04 -5.96
CA HIS A 329 0.18 6.51 -6.78
C HIS A 329 0.63 5.22 -7.48
N GLU A 330 -0.22 4.21 -7.55
CA GLU A 330 0.10 2.88 -8.08
C GLU A 330 0.44 2.87 -9.57
N LYS A 331 -0.09 3.82 -10.33
CA LYS A 331 0.15 3.92 -11.78
C LYS A 331 0.27 5.39 -12.21
N PRO A 332 1.37 6.07 -11.85
CA PRO A 332 1.51 7.49 -12.20
C PRO A 332 1.72 7.72 -13.70
N PHE A 333 2.23 6.72 -14.42
CA PHE A 333 2.51 6.79 -15.85
C PHE A 333 1.90 5.57 -16.56
N LYS A 334 1.09 5.81 -17.60
CA LYS A 334 0.52 4.75 -18.44
C LYS A 334 1.64 4.15 -19.33
N GLY A 335 1.61 2.84 -19.52
CA GLY A 335 2.55 2.15 -20.42
C GLY A 335 3.86 1.65 -19.78
N VAL A 336 4.15 2.04 -18.54
CA VAL A 336 5.28 1.51 -17.75
C VAL A 336 4.78 0.78 -16.51
N ASN A 337 5.67 0.11 -15.77
CA ASN A 337 5.31 -0.56 -14.52
C ASN A 337 4.58 0.37 -13.55
N GLY A 338 3.69 -0.20 -12.76
CA GLY A 338 3.11 0.47 -11.60
C GLY A 338 3.88 0.13 -10.34
N SER A 339 3.56 0.84 -9.25
CA SER A 339 4.16 0.65 -7.93
C SER A 339 3.24 -0.12 -7.00
N GLY A 340 3.78 -1.15 -6.37
CA GLY A 340 3.13 -1.93 -5.32
C GLY A 340 3.70 -1.63 -3.94
N LYS A 341 3.14 -2.35 -2.98
CA LYS A 341 3.63 -2.45 -1.62
C LYS A 341 3.48 -3.90 -1.19
N HIS A 342 4.44 -4.73 -1.58
CA HIS A 342 4.34 -6.15 -1.26
C HIS A 342 4.37 -6.36 0.25
N ASN A 343 3.39 -7.07 0.77
CA ASN A 343 3.29 -7.39 2.18
C ASN A 343 3.77 -8.81 2.43
N ASN A 344 5.00 -8.96 2.91
CA ASN A 344 5.56 -10.23 3.35
C ASN A 344 5.05 -10.53 4.75
N TRP A 345 4.13 -11.50 4.85
CA TRP A 345 3.45 -11.84 6.09
C TRP A 345 3.81 -13.26 6.56
N SER A 346 4.03 -13.42 7.87
CA SER A 346 4.31 -14.70 8.50
C SER A 346 3.84 -14.72 9.95
N LEU A 347 3.82 -15.91 10.57
CA LEU A 347 3.52 -16.11 11.98
C LEU A 347 4.73 -16.74 12.69
N GLY A 348 5.01 -16.26 13.90
CA GLY A 348 6.08 -16.81 14.75
C GLY A 348 5.70 -16.80 16.22
N THR A 349 6.23 -17.75 16.99
CA THR A 349 5.94 -17.92 18.40
C THR A 349 6.92 -17.15 19.30
N ASP A 350 6.53 -16.89 20.54
CA ASP A 350 7.38 -16.38 21.62
C ASP A 350 8.52 -17.34 21.98
N THR A 351 8.43 -18.60 21.58
CA THR A 351 9.49 -19.62 21.72
C THR A 351 10.48 -19.63 20.55
N GLY A 352 10.36 -18.68 19.60
CA GLY A 352 11.27 -18.52 18.47
C GLY A 352 11.01 -19.45 17.26
N ILE A 353 9.84 -20.07 17.18
CA ILE A 353 9.48 -20.96 16.09
C ILE A 353 8.74 -20.18 15.00
N LEU A 354 9.21 -20.25 13.74
CA LEU A 354 8.48 -19.77 12.58
C LEU A 354 7.44 -20.79 12.14
N LEU A 355 6.15 -20.42 12.18
CA LEU A 355 5.07 -21.36 11.88
C LEU A 355 4.93 -21.66 10.39
N MET A 356 5.39 -20.72 9.52
CA MET A 356 5.40 -20.90 8.06
C MET A 356 6.74 -21.47 7.54
N GLY A 357 7.64 -21.89 8.43
CA GLY A 357 8.92 -22.50 8.05
C GLY A 357 8.92 -24.02 8.28
N PRO A 358 9.42 -24.81 7.32
CA PRO A 358 9.59 -26.24 7.51
C PRO A 358 10.60 -26.50 8.64
N GLY A 359 10.40 -27.59 9.38
CA GLY A 359 11.27 -28.00 10.46
C GLY A 359 12.18 -29.16 10.10
N LYS A 360 12.83 -29.72 11.11
CA LYS A 360 13.78 -30.85 10.95
C LYS A 360 13.13 -32.20 11.27
N THR A 361 12.05 -32.20 12.01
CA THR A 361 11.34 -33.41 12.43
C THR A 361 10.02 -33.58 11.68
N PRO A 362 9.45 -34.79 11.58
CA PRO A 362 8.12 -35.00 11.01
C PRO A 362 7.02 -34.17 11.71
N GLU A 363 7.11 -34.02 13.03
CA GLU A 363 6.18 -33.22 13.81
C GLU A 363 6.29 -31.73 13.49
N ASP A 364 7.50 -31.20 13.33
CA ASP A 364 7.73 -29.82 12.88
C ASP A 364 7.15 -29.58 11.48
N ASN A 365 7.31 -30.56 10.59
CA ASN A 365 6.78 -30.49 9.24
C ASN A 365 5.26 -30.58 9.21
N LEU A 366 4.65 -31.41 10.08
CA LEU A 366 3.20 -31.45 10.24
C LEU A 366 2.66 -30.11 10.75
N ARG A 367 3.32 -29.51 11.75
CA ARG A 367 2.98 -28.15 12.21
C ARG A 367 3.03 -27.14 11.06
N PHE A 368 4.12 -27.12 10.30
CA PHE A 368 4.30 -26.23 9.14
C PHE A 368 3.16 -26.40 8.13
N VAL A 369 2.89 -27.63 7.71
CA VAL A 369 1.80 -27.92 6.75
C VAL A 369 0.44 -27.53 7.33
N THR A 370 0.21 -27.75 8.64
CA THR A 370 -1.02 -27.35 9.32
C THR A 370 -1.27 -25.85 9.15
N PHE A 371 -0.29 -25.01 9.46
CA PHE A 371 -0.46 -23.57 9.33
C PHE A 371 -0.59 -23.12 7.88
N VAL A 372 0.21 -23.64 6.96
CA VAL A 372 0.12 -23.29 5.53
C VAL A 372 -1.26 -23.64 4.96
N VAL A 373 -1.77 -24.85 5.21
CA VAL A 373 -3.08 -25.28 4.70
C VAL A 373 -4.21 -24.42 5.27
N ASN A 374 -4.14 -24.08 6.56
CA ASN A 374 -5.12 -23.18 7.17
C ASN A 374 -5.08 -21.75 6.56
N VAL A 375 -3.90 -21.24 6.21
CA VAL A 375 -3.79 -19.97 5.48
C VAL A 375 -4.42 -20.09 4.09
N LEU A 376 -4.12 -21.14 3.34
CA LEU A 376 -4.71 -21.36 2.01
C LEU A 376 -6.24 -21.48 2.08
N LYS A 377 -6.75 -22.17 3.08
CA LYS A 377 -8.20 -22.30 3.31
C LYS A 377 -8.85 -20.96 3.65
N ALA A 378 -8.20 -20.17 4.50
CA ALA A 378 -8.67 -18.81 4.84
C ALA A 378 -8.72 -17.91 3.58
N VAL A 379 -7.66 -17.94 2.77
CA VAL A 379 -7.56 -17.16 1.53
C VAL A 379 -8.62 -17.62 0.51
N TYR A 380 -8.88 -18.90 0.40
CA TYR A 380 -9.93 -19.44 -0.46
C TYR A 380 -11.32 -19.01 0.02
N THR A 381 -11.61 -19.22 1.29
CA THR A 381 -12.94 -18.93 1.89
C THR A 381 -13.29 -17.45 1.80
N HIS A 382 -12.30 -16.57 2.01
CA HIS A 382 -12.47 -15.12 2.01
C HIS A 382 -11.83 -14.45 0.78
N ASN A 383 -11.76 -15.15 -0.34
CA ASN A 383 -11.14 -14.70 -1.59
C ASN A 383 -11.61 -13.32 -2.05
N ALA A 384 -12.93 -13.13 -2.13
CA ALA A 384 -13.53 -11.85 -2.53
C ALA A 384 -13.22 -10.72 -1.54
N LEU A 385 -13.18 -11.01 -0.24
CA LEU A 385 -12.90 -10.02 0.80
C LEU A 385 -11.42 -9.59 0.79
N LEU A 386 -10.49 -10.54 0.58
CA LEU A 386 -9.07 -10.21 0.41
C LEU A 386 -8.85 -9.33 -0.82
N LYS A 387 -9.52 -9.61 -1.94
CA LYS A 387 -9.54 -8.75 -3.10
C LYS A 387 -10.08 -7.35 -2.78
N ALA A 388 -11.17 -7.26 -2.02
CA ALA A 388 -11.74 -5.97 -1.61
C ALA A 388 -10.77 -5.16 -0.73
N SER A 389 -9.92 -5.84 0.06
CA SER A 389 -8.96 -5.18 0.94
C SER A 389 -7.83 -4.46 0.20
N ILE A 390 -7.53 -4.86 -1.03
CA ILE A 390 -6.47 -4.26 -1.87
C ILE A 390 -7.03 -3.41 -3.02
N SER A 391 -8.33 -3.39 -3.20
CA SER A 391 -8.97 -2.65 -4.29
C SER A 391 -9.15 -1.18 -3.94
N SER A 392 -8.82 -0.32 -4.89
CA SER A 392 -9.01 1.13 -4.79
C SER A 392 -9.09 1.75 -6.19
N ALA A 393 -9.53 2.99 -6.30
CA ALA A 393 -9.54 3.74 -7.56
C ALA A 393 -8.14 3.83 -8.19
N THR A 394 -7.08 3.88 -7.36
CA THR A 394 -5.70 4.04 -7.80
C THR A 394 -5.04 2.70 -8.14
N ASN A 395 -5.24 1.67 -7.32
CA ASN A 395 -4.66 0.34 -7.54
C ASN A 395 -5.30 -0.40 -8.73
N ALA A 396 -6.55 -0.08 -9.10
CA ALA A 396 -7.22 -0.64 -10.27
C ALA A 396 -6.44 -0.37 -11.58
N HIS A 397 -5.71 0.73 -11.68
CA HIS A 397 -4.87 1.05 -12.83
C HIS A 397 -3.60 0.20 -12.93
N ARG A 398 -3.13 -0.36 -11.80
CA ARG A 398 -1.93 -1.18 -11.71
C ARG A 398 -2.24 -2.67 -11.91
N LEU A 399 -3.26 -3.19 -11.26
CA LEU A 399 -3.55 -4.62 -11.21
C LEU A 399 -3.84 -5.21 -12.61
N GLY A 400 -3.18 -6.32 -12.93
CA GLY A 400 -3.30 -7.01 -14.22
C GLY A 400 -2.52 -6.37 -15.37
N ALA A 401 -1.65 -5.39 -15.10
CA ALA A 401 -0.85 -4.70 -16.10
C ALA A 401 0.63 -4.61 -15.68
N ASN A 402 1.56 -4.83 -16.64
CA ASN A 402 2.99 -4.60 -16.48
C ASN A 402 3.55 -5.13 -15.13
N GLU A 403 3.78 -6.42 -15.01
CA GLU A 403 4.32 -7.12 -13.85
C GLU A 403 3.45 -7.10 -12.56
N ALA A 404 2.35 -6.36 -12.52
CA ALA A 404 1.43 -6.40 -11.39
C ALA A 404 0.51 -7.62 -11.47
N PRO A 405 0.25 -8.33 -10.35
CA PRO A 405 -0.64 -9.48 -10.37
C PRO A 405 -2.06 -9.09 -10.78
N PRO A 406 -2.84 -10.00 -11.39
CA PRO A 406 -4.24 -9.75 -11.66
C PRO A 406 -5.04 -9.61 -10.37
N ALA A 407 -6.20 -8.97 -10.45
CA ALA A 407 -7.11 -8.81 -9.32
C ALA A 407 -7.84 -10.12 -8.91
N ILE A 408 -7.44 -11.28 -9.42
CA ILE A 408 -7.97 -12.59 -9.03
C ILE A 408 -7.02 -13.16 -7.97
N ILE A 409 -7.48 -13.24 -6.73
CA ILE A 409 -6.65 -13.77 -5.64
C ILE A 409 -6.50 -15.27 -5.81
N SER A 410 -5.26 -15.70 -6.07
CA SER A 410 -4.82 -17.11 -6.14
C SER A 410 -3.49 -17.24 -5.40
N SER A 411 -3.12 -18.46 -5.03
CA SER A 411 -1.88 -18.74 -4.30
C SER A 411 -0.90 -19.54 -5.14
N PHE A 412 0.35 -19.07 -5.19
CA PHE A 412 1.49 -19.81 -5.71
C PHE A 412 2.24 -20.48 -4.54
N LEU A 413 2.60 -21.75 -4.69
CA LEU A 413 3.23 -22.53 -3.62
C LEU A 413 4.65 -23.00 -3.96
N GLY A 414 5.01 -23.01 -5.22
CA GLY A 414 6.24 -23.62 -5.73
C GLY A 414 6.19 -25.14 -5.79
N THR A 415 7.07 -25.71 -6.59
CA THR A 415 7.03 -27.14 -6.99
C THR A 415 7.10 -28.11 -5.81
N GLN A 416 7.86 -27.78 -4.76
CA GLN A 416 8.03 -28.71 -3.63
C GLN A 416 6.80 -28.79 -2.75
N LEU A 417 6.27 -27.63 -2.32
CA LEU A 417 5.11 -27.60 -1.45
C LEU A 417 3.88 -28.13 -2.18
N SER A 418 3.72 -27.83 -3.48
CA SER A 418 2.64 -28.39 -4.32
C SER A 418 2.67 -29.92 -4.33
N LYS A 419 3.85 -30.55 -4.52
CA LYS A 419 4.00 -32.01 -4.47
C LYS A 419 3.67 -32.62 -3.11
N VAL A 420 4.06 -31.94 -2.03
CA VAL A 420 3.73 -32.38 -0.66
C VAL A 420 2.21 -32.35 -0.43
N LEU A 421 1.53 -31.29 -0.84
CA LEU A 421 0.07 -31.20 -0.70
C LEU A 421 -0.66 -32.21 -1.59
N GLU A 422 -0.19 -32.47 -2.82
CA GLU A 422 -0.73 -33.51 -3.70
C GLU A 422 -0.54 -34.90 -3.10
N HIS A 423 0.62 -35.17 -2.51
CA HIS A 423 0.88 -36.43 -1.83
C HIS A 423 -0.07 -36.64 -0.64
N LEU A 424 -0.23 -35.63 0.19
CA LEU A 424 -1.14 -35.67 1.34
C LEU A 424 -2.61 -35.84 0.93
N GLU A 425 -3.00 -35.24 -0.20
CA GLU A 425 -4.36 -35.36 -0.75
C GLU A 425 -4.66 -36.84 -1.18
N ASN A 426 -3.69 -37.51 -1.79
CA ASN A 426 -3.91 -38.73 -2.52
C ASN A 426 -3.39 -40.03 -1.82
N SER A 427 -2.55 -39.91 -0.77
CA SER A 427 -2.00 -41.05 -0.09
C SER A 427 -2.51 -41.22 1.32
N ASP A 428 -2.64 -42.48 1.76
CA ASP A 428 -2.98 -42.83 3.14
C ASP A 428 -1.74 -42.88 4.05
N THR A 429 -0.55 -42.59 3.52
CA THR A 429 0.71 -42.64 4.27
C THR A 429 0.97 -41.33 5.02
N GLU A 430 1.57 -41.43 6.21
CA GLU A 430 1.91 -40.32 7.11
C GLU A 430 3.35 -39.80 6.90
N ASP A 431 3.92 -39.97 5.69
CA ASP A 431 5.30 -39.56 5.42
C ASP A 431 5.40 -38.09 5.04
N PHE A 432 5.95 -37.27 5.95
CA PHE A 432 6.18 -35.84 5.82
C PHE A 432 7.62 -35.47 5.45
N ASN A 433 8.31 -36.32 4.67
CA ASN A 433 9.71 -36.10 4.31
C ASN A 433 9.82 -34.96 3.29
N LEU A 434 10.09 -33.73 3.78
CA LEU A 434 10.43 -32.61 2.94
C LEU A 434 11.89 -32.74 2.51
N ALA A 435 12.14 -32.96 1.23
CA ALA A 435 13.47 -33.09 0.68
C ALA A 435 14.36 -31.89 1.02
N GLY A 436 15.58 -32.16 1.48
CA GLY A 436 16.57 -31.14 1.81
C GLY A 436 16.97 -30.27 0.61
N LYS A 437 17.59 -29.15 0.85
CA LYS A 437 18.13 -28.24 -0.18
C LYS A 437 19.10 -28.99 -1.08
N GLN A 438 18.88 -28.94 -2.40
CA GLN A 438 19.80 -29.49 -3.39
C GLN A 438 20.89 -28.45 -3.74
N GLY A 439 22.14 -28.89 -3.82
CA GLY A 439 23.23 -28.07 -4.32
C GLY A 439 23.30 -28.11 -5.85
N MET A 440 23.61 -26.98 -6.46
CA MET A 440 23.91 -26.87 -7.90
C MET A 440 25.39 -26.61 -8.12
N LYS A 441 26.06 -27.50 -8.81
CA LYS A 441 27.42 -27.30 -9.30
C LYS A 441 27.36 -26.68 -10.70
N LEU A 442 27.99 -25.51 -10.85
CA LEU A 442 28.01 -24.77 -12.11
C LEU A 442 29.21 -25.15 -13.00
N ASP A 443 30.17 -25.96 -12.48
CA ASP A 443 31.46 -26.31 -13.13
C ASP A 443 32.26 -25.10 -13.62
N ILE A 444 32.08 -23.94 -12.96
CA ILE A 444 32.83 -22.71 -13.20
C ILE A 444 33.93 -22.62 -12.15
N ALA A 445 35.18 -22.56 -12.62
CA ALA A 445 36.34 -22.44 -11.72
C ALA A 445 36.19 -21.24 -10.78
N ARG A 446 36.43 -21.43 -9.48
CA ARG A 446 36.36 -20.43 -8.40
C ARG A 446 34.94 -20.01 -7.98
N ILE A 447 33.88 -20.49 -8.61
CA ILE A 447 32.50 -20.27 -8.17
C ILE A 447 32.12 -21.40 -7.18
N PRO A 448 31.73 -21.07 -5.95
CA PRO A 448 31.28 -22.09 -4.99
C PRO A 448 29.96 -22.72 -5.44
N GLU A 449 29.70 -23.90 -4.92
CA GLU A 449 28.42 -24.60 -5.13
C GLU A 449 27.25 -23.74 -4.64
N LEU A 450 26.23 -23.58 -5.47
CA LEU A 450 25.02 -22.82 -5.13
C LEU A 450 24.01 -23.73 -4.44
N LEU A 451 23.44 -23.27 -3.35
CA LEU A 451 22.27 -23.91 -2.76
C LEU A 451 21.04 -23.47 -3.55
N ILE A 452 20.35 -24.42 -4.17
CA ILE A 452 19.10 -24.17 -4.87
C ILE A 452 18.04 -23.87 -3.80
N ASP A 453 17.47 -22.70 -3.84
CA ASP A 453 16.25 -22.40 -3.12
C ASP A 453 15.06 -22.91 -3.97
N ASN A 454 14.29 -23.84 -3.40
CA ASN A 454 13.16 -24.48 -4.10
C ASN A 454 11.90 -23.62 -4.16
N THR A 455 12.00 -22.34 -3.78
CA THR A 455 10.95 -21.36 -3.88
C THR A 455 11.15 -20.51 -5.13
N ASP A 456 10.68 -21.01 -6.26
CA ASP A 456 10.58 -20.19 -7.47
C ASP A 456 9.55 -19.07 -7.25
N ARG A 457 9.84 -17.86 -7.77
CA ARG A 457 8.94 -16.72 -7.63
C ARG A 457 8.06 -16.60 -8.87
N ASN A 458 6.77 -16.81 -8.73
CA ASN A 458 5.80 -16.48 -9.77
C ASN A 458 5.33 -15.01 -9.60
N ARG A 459 5.88 -14.10 -10.39
CA ARG A 459 5.54 -12.68 -10.35
C ARG A 459 4.09 -12.37 -10.72
N THR A 460 3.38 -13.31 -11.35
CA THR A 460 1.97 -13.14 -11.71
C THR A 460 1.01 -13.57 -10.60
N SER A 461 1.51 -14.16 -9.50
CA SER A 461 0.68 -14.57 -8.37
C SER A 461 0.45 -13.43 -7.40
N PRO A 462 -0.80 -13.12 -7.02
CA PRO A 462 -1.10 -12.07 -6.05
C PRO A 462 -0.80 -12.47 -4.60
N PHE A 463 -0.71 -13.77 -4.30
CA PHE A 463 -0.44 -14.30 -2.96
C PHE A 463 0.49 -15.51 -3.08
N ALA A 464 1.80 -15.31 -2.90
CA ALA A 464 2.82 -16.30 -3.15
C ALA A 464 3.50 -16.77 -1.86
N PHE A 465 3.67 -18.10 -1.71
CA PHE A 465 4.52 -18.66 -0.66
C PHE A 465 5.99 -18.56 -1.08
N THR A 466 6.84 -17.99 -0.22
CA THR A 466 8.25 -17.74 -0.49
C THR A 466 9.17 -18.42 0.54
N GLY A 467 8.83 -19.65 0.94
CA GLY A 467 9.66 -20.54 1.76
C GLY A 467 9.42 -20.48 3.26
N ASN A 468 9.12 -19.33 3.83
CA ASN A 468 8.79 -19.15 5.25
C ASN A 468 7.76 -18.08 5.54
N ARG A 469 7.13 -17.53 4.47
CA ARG A 469 6.14 -16.47 4.53
C ARG A 469 5.27 -16.48 3.28
N PHE A 470 4.16 -15.80 3.35
CA PHE A 470 3.36 -15.43 2.18
C PHE A 470 3.62 -13.97 1.82
N GLU A 471 3.81 -13.71 0.54
CA GLU A 471 3.95 -12.39 -0.04
C GLU A 471 2.63 -11.98 -0.70
N PHE A 472 1.94 -10.99 -0.12
CA PHE A 472 0.73 -10.43 -0.68
C PHE A 472 1.10 -9.27 -1.61
N ARG A 473 1.25 -9.57 -2.91
CA ARG A 473 1.81 -8.69 -3.95
C ARG A 473 0.81 -7.67 -4.49
N ALA A 474 -0.48 -7.90 -4.28
CA ALA A 474 -1.55 -7.08 -4.85
C ALA A 474 -1.81 -5.77 -4.08
N VAL A 475 -1.16 -5.53 -2.95
CA VAL A 475 -1.30 -4.29 -2.17
C VAL A 475 -0.68 -3.13 -2.93
N GLY A 476 -1.40 -2.00 -3.02
CA GLY A 476 -0.94 -0.81 -3.73
C GLY A 476 0.05 0.04 -2.95
N SER A 477 0.92 0.76 -3.65
CA SER A 477 1.99 1.58 -3.04
C SER A 477 1.46 2.74 -2.19
N SER A 478 0.27 3.27 -2.47
CA SER A 478 -0.34 4.33 -1.66
C SER A 478 -1.13 3.80 -0.47
N ALA A 479 -1.45 2.50 -0.43
CA ALA A 479 -2.33 1.91 0.56
C ALA A 479 -1.72 1.88 1.97
N ASN A 480 -2.59 1.92 2.98
CA ASN A 480 -2.24 1.52 4.35
C ASN A 480 -2.20 -0.01 4.43
N CYS A 481 -1.08 -0.59 4.85
CA CYS A 481 -0.92 -2.05 4.99
C CYS A 481 -1.99 -2.66 5.90
N ALA A 482 -2.48 -1.91 6.88
CA ALA A 482 -3.52 -2.38 7.81
C ALA A 482 -4.78 -2.84 7.08
N ALA A 483 -5.14 -2.25 5.93
CA ALA A 483 -6.34 -2.65 5.17
C ALA A 483 -6.29 -4.14 4.75
N ALA A 484 -5.14 -4.58 4.23
CA ALA A 484 -4.93 -5.97 3.83
C ALA A 484 -4.65 -6.88 5.03
N MET A 485 -3.84 -6.40 5.99
CA MET A 485 -3.40 -7.20 7.12
C MET A 485 -4.53 -7.51 8.11
N LEU A 486 -5.44 -6.57 8.37
CA LEU A 486 -6.59 -6.86 9.24
C LEU A 486 -7.50 -7.96 8.66
N VAL A 487 -7.72 -7.95 7.33
CA VAL A 487 -8.54 -8.98 6.67
C VAL A 487 -7.84 -10.32 6.69
N LEU A 488 -6.54 -10.38 6.35
CA LEU A 488 -5.78 -11.61 6.34
C LEU A 488 -5.69 -12.25 7.74
N ASN A 489 -5.33 -11.46 8.76
CA ASN A 489 -5.21 -11.98 10.13
C ASN A 489 -6.58 -12.42 10.70
N ALA A 490 -7.67 -11.68 10.45
CA ALA A 490 -9.00 -12.07 10.89
C ALA A 490 -9.49 -13.36 10.20
N ALA A 491 -9.26 -13.49 8.89
CA ALA A 491 -9.62 -14.68 8.12
C ALA A 491 -8.83 -15.93 8.59
N VAL A 492 -7.53 -15.78 8.84
CA VAL A 492 -6.69 -16.85 9.38
C VAL A 492 -7.10 -17.21 10.79
N ALA A 493 -7.44 -16.23 11.64
CA ALA A 493 -7.95 -16.48 13.00
C ALA A 493 -9.25 -17.31 13.00
N ASP A 494 -10.19 -16.92 12.14
CA ASP A 494 -11.46 -17.65 12.01
C ASP A 494 -11.25 -19.08 11.53
N GLN A 495 -10.41 -19.28 10.52
CA GLN A 495 -10.08 -20.60 9.99
C GLN A 495 -9.36 -21.49 11.03
N LEU A 496 -8.38 -20.93 11.76
CA LEU A 496 -7.69 -21.71 12.82
C LEU A 496 -8.64 -22.13 13.94
N ARG A 497 -9.61 -21.30 14.31
CA ARG A 497 -10.66 -21.68 15.29
C ARG A 497 -11.53 -22.80 14.77
N GLN A 498 -11.96 -22.74 13.50
CA GLN A 498 -12.74 -23.81 12.87
C GLN A 498 -11.94 -25.11 12.81
N PHE A 499 -10.69 -25.03 12.36
CA PHE A 499 -9.76 -26.18 12.34
C PHE A 499 -9.61 -26.80 13.73
N LYS A 500 -9.36 -25.99 14.76
CA LYS A 500 -9.22 -26.46 16.14
C LYS A 500 -10.48 -27.20 16.60
N ALA A 501 -11.66 -26.63 16.36
CA ALA A 501 -12.92 -27.25 16.74
C ALA A 501 -13.16 -28.60 16.05
N GLU A 502 -12.83 -28.73 14.76
CA GLU A 502 -12.96 -29.99 14.04
C GLU A 502 -11.98 -31.06 14.53
N VAL A 503 -10.72 -30.70 14.77
CA VAL A 503 -9.69 -31.61 15.32
C VAL A 503 -10.10 -32.09 16.71
N ASP A 504 -10.50 -31.19 17.61
CA ASP A 504 -10.93 -31.51 18.98
C ASP A 504 -12.15 -32.46 18.97
N ALA A 505 -13.12 -32.22 18.07
CA ALA A 505 -14.26 -33.13 17.92
C ALA A 505 -13.84 -34.56 17.54
N LYS A 506 -12.83 -34.71 16.67
CA LYS A 506 -12.29 -36.02 16.29
C LYS A 506 -11.51 -36.69 17.43
N ILE A 507 -10.71 -35.92 18.17
CA ILE A 507 -10.01 -36.42 19.37
C ILE A 507 -11.01 -36.90 20.42
N ALA A 508 -12.10 -36.16 20.60
CA ALA A 508 -13.17 -36.54 21.56
C ALA A 508 -13.85 -37.87 21.21
N THR A 509 -13.80 -38.33 19.94
CA THR A 509 -14.26 -39.67 19.52
C THR A 509 -13.23 -40.76 19.77
N GLY A 510 -12.10 -40.47 20.39
CA GLY A 510 -11.01 -41.43 20.68
C GLY A 510 -9.96 -41.56 19.60
N LYS A 511 -9.95 -40.66 18.61
CA LYS A 511 -8.94 -40.64 17.55
C LYS A 511 -7.61 -40.09 18.08
N ASP A 512 -6.50 -40.64 17.61
CA ASP A 512 -5.17 -40.10 17.87
C ASP A 512 -5.04 -38.67 17.39
N LYS A 513 -4.34 -37.82 18.17
CA LYS A 513 -4.18 -36.40 17.93
C LYS A 513 -3.63 -36.09 16.52
N PHE A 514 -2.53 -36.72 16.14
CA PHE A 514 -1.91 -36.45 14.87
C PHE A 514 -2.72 -37.01 13.69
N ALA A 515 -3.34 -38.16 13.87
CA ALA A 515 -4.25 -38.73 12.87
C ALA A 515 -5.49 -37.84 12.66
N ALA A 516 -6.02 -37.20 13.72
CA ALA A 516 -7.11 -36.25 13.62
C ALA A 516 -6.70 -34.99 12.84
N ILE A 517 -5.51 -34.44 13.13
CA ILE A 517 -4.93 -33.29 12.41
C ILE A 517 -4.77 -33.59 10.93
N ILE A 518 -4.17 -34.73 10.58
CA ILE A 518 -3.92 -35.12 9.18
C ILE A 518 -5.24 -35.29 8.42
N GLU A 519 -6.26 -35.86 9.04
CA GLU A 519 -7.57 -36.01 8.39
C GLU A 519 -8.24 -34.69 8.08
N VAL A 520 -8.19 -33.73 9.01
CA VAL A 520 -8.75 -32.38 8.77
C VAL A 520 -7.93 -31.64 7.72
N ILE A 521 -6.59 -31.72 7.75
CA ILE A 521 -5.73 -31.12 6.73
C ILE A 521 -6.06 -31.67 5.33
N ARG A 522 -6.23 -33.00 5.18
CA ARG A 522 -6.61 -33.63 3.90
C ARG A 522 -7.95 -33.13 3.37
N LYS A 523 -8.93 -32.99 4.26
CA LYS A 523 -10.21 -32.39 3.91
C LYS A 523 -10.02 -30.94 3.41
N ASP A 524 -9.29 -30.13 4.17
CA ASP A 524 -9.10 -28.73 3.86
C ASP A 524 -8.29 -28.52 2.57
N ILE A 525 -7.27 -29.33 2.29
CA ILE A 525 -6.55 -29.33 1.01
C ILE A 525 -7.53 -29.53 -0.16
N LYS A 526 -8.40 -30.55 -0.09
CA LYS A 526 -9.39 -30.84 -1.14
C LYS A 526 -10.35 -29.67 -1.36
N GLU A 527 -10.83 -29.06 -0.28
CA GLU A 527 -11.79 -27.97 -0.33
C GLU A 527 -11.18 -26.67 -0.87
N CYS A 528 -9.93 -26.34 -0.51
CA CYS A 528 -9.29 -25.10 -0.95
C CYS A 528 -8.38 -25.25 -2.18
N LYS A 529 -8.31 -26.42 -2.80
CA LYS A 529 -7.46 -26.67 -3.99
C LYS A 529 -7.67 -25.67 -5.11
N ALA A 530 -8.88 -25.13 -5.25
CA ALA A 530 -9.22 -24.15 -6.26
C ALA A 530 -8.38 -22.86 -6.19
N ILE A 531 -7.82 -22.52 -5.02
CA ILE A 531 -7.01 -21.30 -4.84
C ILE A 531 -5.58 -21.46 -5.39
N HIS A 532 -5.09 -22.71 -5.50
CA HIS A 532 -3.72 -22.99 -5.94
C HIS A 532 -3.57 -22.84 -7.45
N PHE A 533 -2.61 -22.01 -7.88
CA PHE A 533 -2.29 -21.79 -9.28
C PHE A 533 -0.81 -21.40 -9.46
N ASP A 534 -0.08 -22.23 -10.19
CA ASP A 534 1.35 -22.06 -10.47
C ASP A 534 1.65 -21.53 -11.89
N GLY A 535 0.61 -21.29 -12.70
CA GLY A 535 0.72 -20.85 -14.09
C GLY A 535 0.82 -19.34 -14.30
N ASN A 536 0.68 -18.92 -15.57
CA ASN A 536 0.66 -17.52 -15.95
C ASN A 536 -0.67 -16.84 -15.58
N GLY A 537 -0.66 -16.03 -14.53
CA GLY A 537 -1.83 -15.30 -14.02
C GLY A 537 -2.39 -14.23 -14.97
N TYR A 538 -1.64 -13.84 -16.02
CA TYR A 538 -2.11 -12.85 -17.02
C TYR A 538 -2.93 -13.46 -18.14
N SER A 539 -2.93 -14.77 -18.32
CA SER A 539 -3.56 -15.41 -19.46
C SER A 539 -5.11 -15.35 -19.40
N GLU A 540 -5.75 -15.26 -20.55
CA GLU A 540 -7.22 -15.32 -20.64
C GLU A 540 -7.75 -16.69 -20.23
N GLU A 541 -6.96 -17.76 -20.48
CA GLU A 541 -7.27 -19.11 -20.06
C GLU A 541 -7.36 -19.18 -18.51
N TRP A 542 -6.45 -18.49 -17.80
CA TRP A 542 -6.53 -18.41 -16.36
C TRP A 542 -7.79 -17.70 -15.87
N LYS A 543 -8.17 -16.58 -16.48
CA LYS A 543 -9.39 -15.86 -16.10
C LYS A 543 -10.64 -16.74 -16.25
N ALA A 544 -10.73 -17.48 -17.35
CA ALA A 544 -11.81 -18.44 -17.59
C ALA A 544 -11.78 -19.60 -16.58
N GLU A 545 -10.59 -20.10 -16.26
CA GLU A 545 -10.39 -21.18 -15.28
C GLU A 545 -10.73 -20.73 -13.86
N ALA A 546 -10.30 -19.53 -13.45
CA ALA A 546 -10.60 -18.97 -12.15
C ALA A 546 -12.11 -18.82 -11.92
N ALA A 547 -12.84 -18.35 -12.93
CA ALA A 547 -14.29 -18.28 -12.88
C ALA A 547 -14.93 -19.67 -12.71
N ARG A 548 -14.45 -20.69 -13.44
CA ARG A 548 -14.92 -22.08 -13.29
C ARG A 548 -14.65 -22.66 -11.90
N ARG A 549 -13.55 -22.25 -11.28
CA ARG A 549 -13.17 -22.63 -9.89
C ARG A 549 -13.98 -21.87 -8.83
N GLY A 550 -14.80 -20.89 -9.21
CA GLY A 550 -15.59 -20.08 -8.31
C GLY A 550 -14.80 -18.99 -7.57
N LEU A 551 -13.61 -18.64 -8.09
CA LEU A 551 -12.84 -17.50 -7.56
C LEU A 551 -13.48 -16.20 -8.01
N ASP A 552 -13.32 -15.16 -7.20
CA ASP A 552 -13.90 -13.85 -7.50
C ASP A 552 -13.14 -13.17 -8.66
N CYS A 553 -13.83 -12.95 -9.78
CA CYS A 553 -13.30 -12.33 -11.00
C CYS A 553 -13.87 -10.95 -11.26
N GLU A 554 -14.62 -10.34 -10.31
CA GLU A 554 -15.16 -8.99 -10.47
C GLU A 554 -14.03 -7.98 -10.68
N THR A 555 -14.22 -7.03 -11.59
CA THR A 555 -13.25 -5.99 -11.95
C THR A 555 -13.72 -4.57 -11.58
N SER A 556 -15.03 -4.37 -11.37
CA SER A 556 -15.57 -3.09 -10.94
C SER A 556 -15.28 -2.84 -9.47
N VAL A 557 -14.40 -1.88 -9.16
CA VAL A 557 -14.01 -1.56 -7.78
C VAL A 557 -15.20 -1.27 -6.87
N PRO A 558 -16.23 -0.47 -7.29
CA PRO A 558 -17.42 -0.28 -6.46
C PRO A 558 -18.16 -1.59 -6.12
N LEU A 559 -18.25 -2.54 -7.04
CA LEU A 559 -18.88 -3.84 -6.81
C LEU A 559 -18.02 -4.78 -5.97
N ILE A 560 -16.69 -4.70 -6.11
CA ILE A 560 -15.76 -5.49 -5.28
C ILE A 560 -15.95 -5.16 -3.80
N PHE A 561 -16.25 -3.92 -3.44
CA PHE A 561 -16.46 -3.50 -2.05
C PHE A 561 -17.68 -4.18 -1.39
N ASP A 562 -18.66 -4.66 -2.17
CA ASP A 562 -19.79 -5.44 -1.62
C ASP A 562 -19.34 -6.67 -0.85
N ALA A 563 -18.12 -7.19 -1.09
CA ALA A 563 -17.56 -8.33 -0.39
C ALA A 563 -17.45 -8.13 1.13
N TYR A 564 -17.28 -6.89 1.61
CA TYR A 564 -17.25 -6.58 3.04
C TYR A 564 -18.60 -6.87 3.74
N LEU A 565 -19.71 -6.74 3.00
CA LEU A 565 -21.07 -6.88 3.53
C LEU A 565 -21.70 -8.26 3.26
N LYS A 566 -20.97 -9.18 2.61
CA LYS A 566 -21.41 -10.58 2.49
C LYS A 566 -21.55 -11.19 3.88
N ASP A 567 -22.57 -12.01 4.09
CA ASP A 567 -22.83 -12.65 5.39
C ASP A 567 -21.65 -13.47 5.91
N SER A 568 -20.86 -14.08 5.03
CA SER A 568 -19.63 -14.78 5.40
C SER A 568 -18.58 -13.84 5.99
N SER A 569 -18.40 -12.66 5.40
CA SER A 569 -17.46 -11.66 5.88
C SER A 569 -17.90 -11.04 7.20
N VAL A 570 -19.18 -10.67 7.31
CA VAL A 570 -19.76 -10.13 8.55
C VAL A 570 -19.60 -11.13 9.70
N ARG A 571 -19.99 -12.39 9.48
CA ARG A 571 -19.83 -13.45 10.50
C ARG A 571 -18.38 -13.64 10.94
N MET A 572 -17.45 -13.64 9.99
CA MET A 572 -16.03 -13.76 10.28
C MET A 572 -15.53 -12.62 11.16
N PHE A 573 -15.85 -11.36 10.84
CA PHE A 573 -15.43 -10.21 11.63
C PHE A 573 -16.10 -10.16 13.01
N GLU A 574 -17.39 -10.47 13.10
CA GLU A 574 -18.10 -10.49 14.38
C GLU A 574 -17.66 -11.65 15.27
N SER A 575 -17.46 -12.85 14.71
CA SER A 575 -17.00 -14.03 15.47
C SER A 575 -15.58 -13.86 16.01
N THR A 576 -14.73 -13.15 15.30
CA THR A 576 -13.36 -12.83 15.73
C THR A 576 -13.27 -11.58 16.61
N GLY A 577 -14.37 -10.84 16.77
CA GLY A 577 -14.44 -9.62 17.57
C GLY A 577 -13.71 -8.41 16.94
N VAL A 578 -13.40 -8.47 15.65
CA VAL A 578 -12.62 -7.43 14.95
C VAL A 578 -13.47 -6.23 14.59
N MET A 579 -14.63 -6.44 13.96
CA MET A 579 -15.57 -5.40 13.59
C MET A 579 -17.01 -5.90 13.66
N THR A 580 -17.93 -4.98 13.98
CA THR A 580 -19.37 -5.21 13.92
C THR A 580 -19.91 -4.96 12.51
N ARG A 581 -21.11 -5.44 12.20
CA ARG A 581 -21.82 -5.13 10.95
C ARG A 581 -21.91 -3.62 10.72
N LYS A 582 -22.26 -2.85 11.76
CA LYS A 582 -22.37 -1.37 11.69
C LYS A 582 -21.04 -0.71 11.26
N GLU A 583 -19.91 -1.16 11.82
CA GLU A 583 -18.59 -0.66 11.43
C GLU A 583 -18.25 -1.02 9.98
N LEU A 584 -18.61 -2.21 9.52
CA LEU A 584 -18.39 -2.65 8.13
C LEU A 584 -19.21 -1.82 7.14
N GLU A 585 -20.50 -1.58 7.43
CA GLU A 585 -21.39 -0.75 6.62
C GLU A 585 -20.83 0.67 6.50
N ALA A 586 -20.45 1.29 7.61
CA ALA A 586 -19.90 2.63 7.63
C ALA A 586 -18.56 2.72 6.85
N ARG A 587 -17.69 1.74 7.01
CA ARG A 587 -16.40 1.69 6.27
C ARG A 587 -16.60 1.51 4.76
N ASN A 588 -17.63 0.77 4.37
CA ASN A 588 -17.97 0.60 2.96
C ASN A 588 -18.52 1.90 2.35
N GLU A 589 -19.38 2.62 3.07
CA GLU A 589 -19.82 3.95 2.67
C GLU A 589 -18.62 4.88 2.43
N VAL A 590 -17.64 4.91 3.34
CA VAL A 590 -16.41 5.68 3.17
C VAL A 590 -15.61 5.23 1.94
N LYS A 591 -15.51 3.92 1.66
CA LYS A 591 -14.79 3.41 0.49
C LYS A 591 -15.44 3.85 -0.81
N TRP A 592 -16.77 3.79 -0.93
CA TRP A 592 -17.50 4.27 -2.11
C TRP A 592 -17.37 5.78 -2.27
N GLU A 593 -17.49 6.54 -1.18
CA GLU A 593 -17.28 7.99 -1.22
C GLU A 593 -15.85 8.33 -1.68
N MET A 594 -14.83 7.69 -1.13
CA MET A 594 -13.43 7.90 -1.50
C MET A 594 -13.18 7.57 -2.98
N TYR A 595 -13.74 6.46 -3.48
CA TYR A 595 -13.67 6.10 -4.90
C TYR A 595 -14.26 7.22 -5.76
N THR A 596 -15.50 7.63 -5.47
CA THR A 596 -16.19 8.70 -6.18
C THR A 596 -15.39 10.00 -6.20
N LYS A 597 -14.88 10.43 -5.03
CA LYS A 597 -14.11 11.68 -4.90
C LYS A 597 -12.82 11.66 -5.74
N LYS A 598 -12.09 10.55 -5.73
CA LYS A 598 -10.86 10.42 -6.53
C LYS A 598 -11.16 10.55 -8.03
N ILE A 599 -12.11 9.78 -8.55
CA ILE A 599 -12.50 9.88 -9.97
C ILE A 599 -13.08 11.27 -10.30
N GLN A 600 -13.86 11.88 -9.40
CA GLN A 600 -14.39 13.23 -9.59
C GLN A 600 -13.27 14.27 -9.73
N ILE A 601 -12.24 14.19 -8.88
CA ILE A 601 -11.06 15.10 -8.94
C ILE A 601 -10.37 14.93 -10.29
N GLU A 602 -10.06 13.69 -10.67
CA GLU A 602 -9.40 13.39 -11.94
C GLU A 602 -10.19 13.88 -13.15
N ALA A 603 -11.51 13.62 -13.19
CA ALA A 603 -12.38 14.08 -14.27
C ALA A 603 -12.42 15.61 -14.39
N ARG A 604 -12.41 16.32 -13.25
CA ARG A 604 -12.38 17.79 -13.24
C ARG A 604 -11.03 18.33 -13.73
N VAL A 605 -9.93 17.74 -13.27
CA VAL A 605 -8.57 18.14 -13.68
C VAL A 605 -8.37 17.86 -15.17
N LEU A 606 -8.82 16.70 -15.67
CA LEU A 606 -8.75 16.39 -17.09
C LEU A 606 -9.54 17.38 -17.94
N GLY A 607 -10.76 17.73 -17.51
CA GLY A 607 -11.59 18.74 -18.18
C GLY A 607 -10.90 20.11 -18.23
N ASP A 608 -10.33 20.56 -17.13
CA ASP A 608 -9.59 21.84 -17.04
C ASP A 608 -8.35 21.83 -17.95
N LEU A 609 -7.50 20.81 -17.85
CA LEU A 609 -6.34 20.64 -18.73
C LEU A 609 -6.73 20.66 -20.21
N THR A 610 -7.78 19.97 -20.55
CA THR A 610 -8.28 19.89 -21.93
C THR A 610 -8.67 21.25 -22.46
N MET A 611 -9.52 21.96 -21.73
CA MET A 611 -10.11 23.22 -22.19
C MET A 611 -9.13 24.39 -22.17
N ASN A 612 -8.25 24.43 -21.14
CA ASN A 612 -7.38 25.58 -20.89
C ASN A 612 -5.94 25.41 -21.42
N HIS A 613 -5.52 24.19 -21.71
CA HIS A 613 -4.17 23.90 -22.20
C HIS A 613 -4.18 23.18 -23.55
N ILE A 614 -4.78 21.99 -23.65
CA ILE A 614 -4.64 21.12 -24.83
C ILE A 614 -5.28 21.73 -26.08
N ILE A 615 -6.55 22.11 -26.00
CA ILE A 615 -7.29 22.68 -27.12
C ILE A 615 -6.63 23.98 -27.62
N PRO A 616 -6.26 24.94 -26.76
CA PRO A 616 -5.55 26.16 -27.20
C PRO A 616 -4.23 25.88 -27.90
N MET A 617 -3.42 24.90 -27.43
CA MET A 617 -2.17 24.52 -28.08
C MET A 617 -2.40 23.89 -29.45
N ALA A 618 -3.33 22.95 -29.54
CA ALA A 618 -3.68 22.27 -30.80
C ALA A 618 -4.21 23.25 -31.85
N THR A 619 -5.12 24.14 -31.45
CA THR A 619 -5.69 25.18 -32.35
C THR A 619 -4.63 26.16 -32.81
N LYS A 620 -3.68 26.54 -31.95
CA LYS A 620 -2.56 27.42 -32.32
C LYS A 620 -1.66 26.80 -33.37
N TYR A 621 -1.31 25.53 -33.21
CA TYR A 621 -0.50 24.80 -34.21
C TYR A 621 -1.27 24.61 -35.50
N GLN A 622 -2.55 24.24 -35.43
CA GLN A 622 -3.42 24.14 -36.61
C GLN A 622 -3.45 25.45 -37.41
N SER A 623 -3.61 26.60 -36.74
CA SER A 623 -3.57 27.92 -37.39
C SER A 623 -2.26 28.18 -38.12
N SER A 624 -1.13 27.77 -37.54
CA SER A 624 0.19 27.87 -38.19
C SER A 624 0.29 27.01 -39.48
N LEU A 625 -0.29 25.81 -39.44
CA LEU A 625 -0.35 24.94 -40.64
C LEU A 625 -1.27 25.49 -41.72
N ILE A 626 -2.43 26.03 -41.34
CA ILE A 626 -3.38 26.69 -42.25
C ILE A 626 -2.68 27.87 -42.97
N ASP A 627 -1.95 28.70 -42.22
CA ASP A 627 -1.21 29.83 -42.74
C ASP A 627 -0.14 29.38 -43.75
N ASN A 628 0.55 28.28 -43.48
CA ASN A 628 1.51 27.66 -44.38
C ASN A 628 0.83 27.18 -45.68
N VAL A 629 -0.26 26.46 -45.57
CA VAL A 629 -1.03 25.98 -46.73
C VAL A 629 -1.53 27.15 -47.60
N TYR A 630 -2.06 28.19 -46.97
CA TYR A 630 -2.51 29.40 -47.65
C TYR A 630 -1.36 30.04 -48.44
N LYS A 631 -0.18 30.27 -47.85
CA LYS A 631 0.98 30.81 -48.51
C LYS A 631 1.52 29.92 -49.65
N MET A 632 1.45 28.59 -49.52
CA MET A 632 1.78 27.67 -50.61
C MET A 632 0.83 27.83 -51.81
N ARG A 633 -0.46 28.06 -51.60
CA ARG A 633 -1.46 28.27 -52.64
C ARG A 633 -1.24 29.59 -53.40
N GLU A 634 -0.71 30.60 -52.73
CA GLU A 634 -0.37 31.87 -53.35
C GLU A 634 0.93 31.80 -54.16
N LEU A 635 1.91 30.97 -53.70
CA LEU A 635 3.24 30.93 -54.30
C LEU A 635 3.37 29.96 -55.48
N PHE A 636 2.57 28.89 -55.54
CA PHE A 636 2.68 27.82 -56.56
C PHE A 636 1.39 27.64 -57.35
N PRO A 637 1.48 27.11 -58.62
CA PRO A 637 0.31 26.69 -59.37
C PRO A 637 -0.58 25.69 -58.58
N ALA A 638 -1.89 25.69 -58.81
CA ALA A 638 -2.87 25.02 -57.98
C ALA A 638 -2.57 23.52 -57.70
N ASP A 639 -2.27 22.75 -58.74
CA ASP A 639 -1.93 21.32 -58.67
C ASP A 639 -0.66 21.06 -57.87
N LYS A 640 0.37 21.90 -58.06
CA LYS A 640 1.59 21.83 -57.29
C LYS A 640 1.39 22.23 -55.84
N ALA A 641 0.66 23.29 -55.58
CA ALA A 641 0.30 23.72 -54.24
C ALA A 641 -0.53 22.63 -53.52
N ALA A 642 -1.48 22.01 -54.15
CA ALA A 642 -2.26 20.91 -53.57
C ALA A 642 -1.39 19.71 -53.20
N HIS A 643 -0.49 19.31 -54.09
CA HIS A 643 0.47 18.23 -53.82
C HIS A 643 1.39 18.54 -52.61
N LEU A 644 2.03 19.72 -52.61
CA LEU A 644 2.97 20.12 -51.57
C LEU A 644 2.32 20.33 -50.20
N SER A 645 1.06 20.71 -50.13
CA SER A 645 0.33 20.95 -48.88
C SER A 645 -0.51 19.75 -48.41
N SER A 646 -0.57 18.64 -49.17
CA SER A 646 -1.43 17.50 -48.88
C SER A 646 -1.27 16.95 -47.48
N LYS A 647 -0.05 16.76 -47.00
CA LYS A 647 0.23 16.25 -45.65
C LYS A 647 -0.12 17.25 -44.55
N ASN A 648 0.10 18.55 -44.78
CA ASN A 648 -0.36 19.57 -43.85
C ASN A 648 -1.89 19.61 -43.74
N MET A 649 -2.61 19.39 -44.84
CA MET A 649 -4.08 19.30 -44.83
C MET A 649 -4.56 18.11 -44.03
N GLU A 650 -3.94 16.94 -44.15
CA GLU A 650 -4.28 15.75 -43.33
C GLU A 650 -4.10 16.05 -41.84
N ILE A 651 -3.00 16.70 -41.44
CA ILE A 651 -2.75 17.08 -40.04
C ILE A 651 -3.77 18.10 -39.54
N ILE A 652 -4.10 19.12 -40.35
CA ILE A 652 -5.12 20.13 -40.02
C ILE A 652 -6.45 19.47 -39.73
N GLU A 653 -6.84 18.51 -40.57
CA GLU A 653 -8.10 17.77 -40.45
C GLU A 653 -8.10 16.87 -39.21
N ASP A 654 -7.00 16.12 -38.96
CA ASP A 654 -6.85 15.28 -37.77
C ASP A 654 -6.98 16.10 -36.48
N ILE A 655 -6.27 17.26 -36.39
CA ILE A 655 -6.36 18.16 -35.23
C ILE A 655 -7.81 18.65 -35.05
N ALA A 656 -8.50 19.07 -36.13
CA ALA A 656 -9.88 19.53 -36.05
C ALA A 656 -10.81 18.44 -35.51
N ASN A 657 -10.74 17.25 -36.08
CA ASN A 657 -11.62 16.11 -35.70
C ASN A 657 -11.38 15.72 -34.22
N ARG A 658 -10.12 15.63 -33.78
CA ARG A 658 -9.80 15.33 -32.39
C ARG A 658 -10.27 16.43 -31.45
N THR A 659 -10.09 17.68 -31.79
CA THR A 659 -10.49 18.83 -30.98
C THR A 659 -12.01 18.87 -30.82
N ILE A 660 -12.80 18.59 -31.88
CA ILE A 660 -14.26 18.49 -31.81
C ILE A 660 -14.65 17.35 -30.88
N PHE A 661 -14.13 16.14 -31.13
CA PHE A 661 -14.43 14.97 -30.30
C PHE A 661 -14.15 15.22 -28.81
N ILE A 662 -12.98 15.78 -28.50
CA ILE A 662 -12.56 16.06 -27.11
C ILE A 662 -13.55 17.03 -26.44
N LYS A 663 -13.93 18.14 -27.13
CA LYS A 663 -14.88 19.11 -26.58
C LYS A 663 -16.23 18.49 -26.26
N GLU A 664 -16.80 17.76 -27.23
CA GLU A 664 -18.08 17.07 -27.08
C GLU A 664 -17.99 16.09 -25.89
N LYS A 665 -16.94 15.29 -25.83
CA LYS A 665 -16.77 14.28 -24.79
C LYS A 665 -16.54 14.88 -23.38
N VAL A 666 -15.88 16.05 -23.28
CA VAL A 666 -15.77 16.79 -22.01
C VAL A 666 -17.15 17.30 -21.57
N ASP A 667 -17.95 17.84 -22.47
CA ASP A 667 -19.30 18.29 -22.15
C ASP A 667 -20.21 17.14 -21.70
N GLU A 668 -20.14 15.98 -22.39
CA GLU A 668 -20.84 14.76 -21.97
C GLU A 668 -20.39 14.31 -20.58
N MET A 669 -19.09 14.26 -20.31
CA MET A 669 -18.51 13.88 -19.00
C MET A 669 -18.95 14.83 -17.88
N VAL A 670 -18.98 16.13 -18.13
CA VAL A 670 -19.46 17.13 -17.16
C VAL A 670 -20.95 16.90 -16.85
N ASN A 671 -21.78 16.63 -17.85
CA ASN A 671 -23.19 16.37 -17.68
C ASN A 671 -23.44 15.05 -16.93
N ALA A 672 -22.78 13.96 -17.33
CA ALA A 672 -22.85 12.67 -16.64
C ALA A 672 -22.46 12.81 -15.15
N ARG A 673 -21.39 13.53 -14.85
CA ARG A 673 -20.95 13.82 -13.48
C ARG A 673 -22.00 14.61 -12.69
N LYS A 674 -22.65 15.62 -13.28
CA LYS A 674 -23.74 16.38 -12.64
C LYS A 674 -24.95 15.49 -12.33
N ILE A 675 -25.25 14.51 -13.17
CA ILE A 675 -26.33 13.55 -12.95
C ILE A 675 -25.92 12.59 -11.82
N ALA A 676 -24.74 11.98 -11.90
CA ALA A 676 -24.24 11.05 -10.90
C ALA A 676 -24.17 11.69 -9.49
N ASN A 677 -23.81 12.96 -9.39
CA ASN A 677 -23.76 13.68 -8.09
C ASN A 677 -25.12 13.84 -7.40
N LYS A 678 -26.23 13.65 -8.11
CA LYS A 678 -27.58 13.71 -7.53
C LYS A 678 -28.03 12.37 -6.92
N ILE A 679 -27.28 11.31 -7.16
CA ILE A 679 -27.55 9.99 -6.58
C ILE A 679 -27.23 10.06 -5.08
N GLU A 680 -28.17 9.67 -4.23
CA GLU A 680 -28.00 9.73 -2.78
C GLU A 680 -27.12 8.60 -2.25
N SER A 681 -27.31 7.37 -2.75
CA SER A 681 -26.52 6.20 -2.36
C SER A 681 -25.07 6.34 -2.85
N GLU A 682 -24.11 6.31 -1.92
CA GLU A 682 -22.68 6.37 -2.26
C GLU A 682 -22.26 5.18 -3.13
N ARG A 683 -22.84 3.99 -2.91
CA ARG A 683 -22.60 2.81 -3.74
C ARG A 683 -23.03 3.04 -5.19
N GLU A 684 -24.28 3.43 -5.40
CA GLU A 684 -24.83 3.64 -6.76
C GLU A 684 -24.14 4.83 -7.46
N LYS A 685 -23.76 5.84 -6.70
CA LYS A 685 -22.95 6.96 -7.19
C LYS A 685 -21.57 6.48 -7.68
N ALA A 686 -20.88 5.66 -6.90
CA ALA A 686 -19.58 5.09 -7.26
C ALA A 686 -19.67 4.21 -8.52
N ILE A 687 -20.73 3.41 -8.66
CA ILE A 687 -21.01 2.61 -9.87
C ILE A 687 -21.22 3.53 -11.08
N ALA A 688 -22.01 4.59 -10.95
CA ALA A 688 -22.24 5.55 -12.03
C ALA A 688 -20.93 6.23 -12.47
N TYR A 689 -20.05 6.58 -11.53
CA TYR A 689 -18.73 7.13 -11.84
C TYR A 689 -17.84 6.11 -12.57
N HIS A 690 -17.83 4.86 -12.11
CA HIS A 690 -17.08 3.78 -12.76
C HIS A 690 -17.55 3.53 -14.19
N ASP A 691 -18.86 3.35 -14.38
CA ASP A 691 -19.42 2.87 -15.64
C ASP A 691 -19.54 3.97 -16.71
N GLN A 692 -19.72 5.23 -16.29
CA GLN A 692 -19.99 6.33 -17.23
C GLN A 692 -18.83 7.31 -17.34
N ILE A 693 -18.22 7.74 -16.20
CA ILE A 693 -17.23 8.80 -16.22
C ILE A 693 -15.83 8.27 -16.59
N VAL A 694 -15.40 7.15 -16.02
CA VAL A 694 -14.07 6.57 -16.31
C VAL A 694 -13.88 6.27 -17.80
N PRO A 695 -14.82 5.63 -18.53
CA PRO A 695 -14.67 5.41 -19.97
C PRO A 695 -14.55 6.70 -20.78
N MET A 696 -15.27 7.75 -20.39
CA MET A 696 -15.15 9.07 -21.06
C MET A 696 -13.77 9.68 -20.85
N MET A 697 -13.21 9.57 -19.63
CA MET A 697 -11.85 10.04 -19.34
C MET A 697 -10.80 9.32 -20.22
N GLU A 698 -10.90 8.01 -20.36
CA GLU A 698 -10.01 7.23 -21.22
C GLU A 698 -10.13 7.61 -22.70
N ALA A 699 -11.34 7.85 -23.18
CA ALA A 699 -11.58 8.33 -24.55
C ALA A 699 -10.96 9.72 -24.79
N ILE A 700 -11.15 10.66 -23.87
CA ILE A 700 -10.54 12.00 -23.91
C ILE A 700 -9.02 11.87 -23.95
N ARG A 701 -8.43 11.10 -23.02
CA ARG A 701 -7.01 10.85 -22.94
C ARG A 701 -6.43 10.33 -24.27
N TYR A 702 -7.08 9.33 -24.85
CA TYR A 702 -6.62 8.75 -26.13
C TYR A 702 -6.41 9.82 -27.22
N HIS A 703 -7.36 10.72 -27.37
CA HIS A 703 -7.26 11.78 -28.39
C HIS A 703 -6.23 12.86 -28.03
N ILE A 704 -6.07 13.18 -26.73
CA ILE A 704 -5.04 14.09 -26.26
C ILE A 704 -3.64 13.51 -26.52
N ASP A 705 -3.41 12.24 -26.20
CA ASP A 705 -2.13 11.56 -26.41
C ASP A 705 -1.75 11.52 -27.90
N LYS A 706 -2.73 11.43 -28.81
CA LYS A 706 -2.51 11.57 -30.26
C LYS A 706 -2.17 13.01 -30.66
N LEU A 707 -2.80 14.02 -30.09
CA LEU A 707 -2.43 15.42 -30.31
C LEU A 707 -1.01 15.72 -29.84
N GLU A 708 -0.57 15.14 -28.73
CA GLU A 708 0.79 15.30 -28.22
C GLU A 708 1.88 14.86 -29.20
N LEU A 709 1.59 13.87 -30.07
CA LEU A 709 2.50 13.40 -31.11
C LEU A 709 2.64 14.37 -32.30
N VAL A 710 1.59 15.12 -32.57
CA VAL A 710 1.47 15.91 -33.80
C VAL A 710 1.78 17.38 -33.55
N VAL A 711 1.38 17.93 -32.38
CA VAL A 711 1.57 19.36 -32.08
C VAL A 711 3.05 19.68 -31.85
N ASP A 712 3.51 20.78 -32.48
CA ASP A 712 4.86 21.28 -32.36
C ASP A 712 5.30 21.41 -30.90
N ASP A 713 6.47 20.85 -30.56
CA ASP A 713 7.05 20.88 -29.22
C ASP A 713 7.30 22.30 -28.70
N GLN A 714 7.50 23.30 -29.55
CA GLN A 714 7.65 24.71 -29.15
C GLN A 714 6.31 25.33 -28.72
N ILE A 715 5.18 24.72 -29.13
CA ILE A 715 3.82 25.13 -28.76
C ILE A 715 3.31 24.32 -27.57
N TRP A 716 3.71 23.04 -27.46
CA TRP A 716 3.30 22.15 -26.40
C TRP A 716 3.92 22.53 -25.06
N THR A 717 3.13 23.03 -24.11
CA THR A 717 3.61 23.65 -22.87
C THR A 717 3.77 22.69 -21.69
N LEU A 718 3.24 21.47 -21.78
CA LEU A 718 3.26 20.47 -20.69
C LEU A 718 4.47 19.52 -20.85
N PRO A 719 5.19 19.19 -19.77
CA PRO A 719 6.24 18.18 -19.80
C PRO A 719 5.73 16.83 -20.31
N LYS A 720 6.50 16.22 -21.23
CA LYS A 720 6.24 14.90 -21.81
C LYS A 720 6.86 13.79 -20.98
N TYR A 721 6.46 12.54 -21.20
CA TYR A 721 7.00 11.38 -20.47
C TYR A 721 8.52 11.27 -20.56
N ARG A 722 9.14 11.61 -21.72
CA ARG A 722 10.60 11.60 -21.86
C ARG A 722 11.30 12.53 -20.87
N GLU A 723 10.68 13.62 -20.48
CA GLU A 723 11.23 14.59 -19.51
C GLU A 723 10.93 14.13 -18.07
N LEU A 724 9.71 13.65 -17.80
CA LEU A 724 9.28 13.21 -16.49
C LEU A 724 10.01 11.95 -16.00
N LEU A 725 10.35 11.03 -16.93
CA LEU A 725 10.88 9.71 -16.61
C LEU A 725 12.41 9.60 -16.77
N PHE A 726 13.05 10.50 -17.51
CA PHE A 726 14.48 10.37 -17.85
C PHE A 726 15.36 11.53 -17.36
N ILE A 727 14.79 12.60 -16.79
CA ILE A 727 15.57 13.66 -16.13
C ILE A 727 15.61 13.36 -14.62
N ARG A 728 16.79 13.08 -14.11
CA ARG A 728 17.04 12.61 -12.75
C ARG A 728 18.40 13.06 -12.19
#